data_00bc45f868bb84505ae1d210aa05afae
#
_entry.id   00bc45f868bb84505ae1d210aa05afae
#
_cell.length_a   1.000
_cell.length_b   1.000
_cell.length_c   1.000
_cell.angle_alpha   90.00
_cell.angle_beta   90.00
_cell.angle_gamma   90.00
#
_symmetry.space_group_name_H-M   'P 1'
#
loop_
_entity.id
_entity.type
_entity.pdbx_description
1 polymer ?
#
loop_
_entity_poly.entity_id
_entity_poly.type
_entity_poly.pdbx_seq_one_letter_code
_entity_poly.pdbx_strand_id
1 'polypeptide(L)'
;RDFCLSRGLGDVYKRQGVNKKQPVSISVDKSEEIFMASKEPQSGCFTITKDNWGYTEIRLRTDCEFIKLSKPVLTLDDFIGKTYLYEYIIDASAMHAGRNFGRIYIDGVYQSFTIDITAGVRDDDGSISDIAVTKDIKECMVGIMELYTSFRLKRIVTGVWANETISILNHLHALVPDEHMYELMKAQAFIINRQRQEAKWILDDFKHSNPDKKAPIWGYYLYLMTLLEREPSYVDNMTHEVELIFYENPDSVLLFWVLLFLRDQYFDDSAGKLKDIKYWVLRGCSSPYLYIEAYYLISQDPYLIKELSVFELRILSWAVKEKALTKELAGAIFEAVDLAGGFDNRVYELLTAAYEICPEAEYVGIICSYLIKGHKNDTCFHKWFELGIENKLRLTGLYESYLLTMNDRQISPVPKIIQMYFSYDNKLPYRKLAVLYNNIIAAKETEPEVYHKYRKAMGRFAMDQVQLRHIDDNLAVLYEDMLELGFINEDLSAAFSDIIYTHKLIVFDKRIVRAIIYQNEMKEPQIVPVTDQCAYFELFSNDYVILFEDSRGYRYVKSISYRLQRLMDAEKYLDRCISLSPDRPQYIVSHFKHVRDYSDFTKDDLKLFKPVFYSEFFSDSYKAVMGYRILKYCQLHDYEDYVRPFLQSINFDTLQKDARKYLIDMLVSNRLYEKAYDMAMEYGIDMLAAASKVVLCENALKVQHVDDDFMVQLAISAFKTGKYSDLVLKYLCENYTGPTDELINLWHAADKFSISLSLIHISEPTRQAEIS
;
A
#
# COMPACT_ATOMS: atom_id res chain seq x y z
N ARG A 1 8.88 -25.63 25.23
CA ARG A 1 8.46 -24.89 26.42
C ARG A 1 9.73 -24.44 27.10
N ASP A 2 9.78 -23.22 27.57
CA ASP A 2 10.89 -22.57 28.26
C ASP A 2 11.97 -21.94 27.38
N PHE A 3 11.58 -20.92 26.65
CA PHE A 3 12.52 -19.92 26.14
C PHE A 3 11.86 -18.55 26.12
N CYS A 4 11.85 -17.93 27.26
CA CYS A 4 11.45 -16.53 27.38
C CYS A 4 12.18 -15.88 28.50
N LEU A 5 13.13 -15.14 28.21
CA LEU A 5 13.73 -14.43 29.30
C LEU A 5 14.52 -13.19 28.87
N SER A 6 13.81 -12.31 28.17
CA SER A 6 14.10 -10.88 28.25
C SER A 6 12.82 -10.15 27.85
N ARG A 7 12.34 -9.26 28.70
CA ARG A 7 11.00 -8.67 28.57
C ARG A 7 10.76 -7.78 27.34
N GLY A 8 11.72 -7.43 26.57
CA GLY A 8 11.54 -6.66 25.33
C GLY A 8 11.77 -7.50 24.08
N LEU A 9 12.95 -8.06 23.93
CA LEU A 9 13.31 -8.93 22.81
C LEU A 9 12.60 -10.29 22.87
N GLY A 10 12.26 -10.79 24.06
CA GLY A 10 11.52 -12.04 24.21
C GLY A 10 10.13 -12.02 23.60
N ASP A 11 9.42 -10.89 23.69
CA ASP A 11 8.12 -10.74 23.01
C ASP A 11 8.27 -10.63 21.49
N VAL A 12 9.35 -10.02 21.01
CA VAL A 12 9.70 -10.00 19.60
C VAL A 12 10.03 -11.41 19.12
N TYR A 13 10.83 -12.18 19.89
CA TYR A 13 11.16 -13.57 19.55
C TYR A 13 9.97 -14.52 19.67
N LYS A 14 9.05 -14.31 20.61
CA LYS A 14 7.78 -15.05 20.68
C LYS A 14 6.93 -14.80 19.43
N ARG A 15 6.80 -13.54 19.02
CA ARG A 15 6.08 -13.14 17.81
C ARG A 15 6.81 -13.62 16.54
N GLN A 16 8.14 -13.60 16.53
CA GLN A 16 8.97 -14.18 15.47
C GLN A 16 8.78 -15.70 15.35
N GLY A 17 8.61 -16.41 16.48
CA GLY A 17 8.37 -17.85 16.49
C GLY A 17 7.08 -18.26 15.76
N VAL A 18 6.04 -17.43 15.84
CA VAL A 18 4.78 -17.64 15.10
C VAL A 18 4.95 -17.36 13.60
N ASN A 19 5.76 -16.37 13.23
CA ASN A 19 5.94 -15.95 11.83
C ASN A 19 7.16 -16.59 11.13
N LYS A 20 7.98 -17.37 11.84
CA LYS A 20 9.12 -18.11 11.29
C LYS A 20 8.73 -19.38 10.53
N LYS A 21 7.48 -19.81 10.60
CA LYS A 21 6.98 -20.94 9.82
C LYS A 21 6.78 -20.49 8.37
N GLN A 22 6.99 -21.41 7.44
CA GLN A 22 6.65 -21.19 6.04
C GLN A 22 5.21 -20.68 5.94
N PRO A 23 4.93 -19.68 5.07
CA PRO A 23 3.57 -19.22 4.88
C PRO A 23 2.67 -20.42 4.54
N VAL A 24 1.50 -20.46 5.16
CA VAL A 24 0.51 -21.51 4.87
C VAL A 24 -0.05 -21.23 3.48
N SER A 25 0.17 -22.18 2.57
CA SER A 25 -0.47 -22.17 1.26
C SER A 25 -1.80 -22.92 1.36
N ILE A 26 -2.85 -22.30 0.82
CA ILE A 26 -4.17 -22.93 0.73
C ILE A 26 -4.48 -23.25 -0.73
N SER A 27 -5.27 -24.28 -0.94
CA SER A 27 -5.85 -24.64 -2.23
C SER A 27 -7.33 -24.94 -2.08
N VAL A 28 -8.10 -24.65 -3.11
CA VAL A 28 -9.53 -24.92 -3.19
C VAL A 28 -9.76 -25.88 -4.34
N ASP A 29 -10.59 -26.88 -4.13
CA ASP A 29 -10.84 -27.96 -5.10
C ASP A 29 -11.73 -27.56 -6.27
N LYS A 30 -12.48 -26.45 -6.15
CA LYS A 30 -13.39 -25.94 -7.18
C LYS A 30 -13.11 -24.50 -7.53
N SER A 31 -13.29 -24.13 -8.81
CA SER A 31 -13.29 -22.75 -9.30
C SER A 31 -14.66 -22.29 -9.77
N GLU A 32 -15.54 -23.24 -10.10
CA GLU A 32 -16.93 -22.98 -10.54
C GLU A 32 -17.86 -24.09 -10.08
N GLU A 33 -19.13 -23.75 -9.89
CA GLU A 33 -20.18 -24.73 -9.60
C GLU A 33 -21.51 -24.29 -10.23
N ILE A 34 -22.21 -25.25 -10.88
CA ILE A 34 -23.47 -24.98 -11.57
C ILE A 34 -24.58 -25.78 -10.88
N PHE A 35 -25.60 -25.08 -10.39
CA PHE A 35 -26.78 -25.65 -9.78
C PHE A 35 -27.92 -25.74 -10.79
N MET A 36 -28.55 -26.91 -10.84
CA MET A 36 -29.77 -27.11 -11.63
C MET A 36 -30.92 -26.25 -11.10
N ALA A 37 -31.76 -25.79 -11.97
CA ALA A 37 -32.92 -24.99 -11.60
C ALA A 37 -33.83 -25.73 -10.60
N SER A 38 -34.05 -25.15 -9.43
CA SER A 38 -34.91 -25.69 -8.37
C SER A 38 -35.63 -24.57 -7.62
N LYS A 39 -36.84 -24.88 -7.12
CA LYS A 39 -37.58 -23.99 -6.19
C LYS A 39 -37.17 -24.19 -4.72
N GLU A 40 -36.50 -25.30 -4.42
CA GLU A 40 -36.03 -25.61 -3.07
C GLU A 40 -34.57 -25.15 -2.87
N PRO A 41 -34.17 -24.77 -1.66
CA PRO A 41 -32.79 -24.46 -1.35
C PRO A 41 -31.88 -25.65 -1.67
N GLN A 42 -30.75 -25.40 -2.32
CA GLN A 42 -29.74 -26.42 -2.63
C GLN A 42 -28.49 -26.17 -1.83
N SER A 43 -27.83 -27.24 -1.38
CA SER A 43 -26.54 -27.14 -0.68
C SER A 43 -25.39 -27.40 -1.65
N GLY A 44 -24.39 -26.53 -1.61
CA GLY A 44 -23.11 -26.72 -2.27
C GLY A 44 -22.00 -26.92 -1.24
N CYS A 45 -20.90 -27.54 -1.65
CA CYS A 45 -19.73 -27.69 -0.82
C CYS A 45 -18.45 -27.64 -1.66
N PHE A 46 -17.37 -27.16 -1.03
CA PHE A 46 -16.02 -27.23 -1.57
C PHE A 46 -15.02 -27.48 -0.46
N THR A 47 -13.86 -28.00 -0.81
CA THR A 47 -12.82 -28.37 0.15
C THR A 47 -11.67 -27.35 0.11
N ILE A 48 -11.33 -26.81 1.27
CA ILE A 48 -10.13 -26.00 1.47
C ILE A 48 -9.04 -26.88 2.06
N THR A 49 -7.90 -26.97 1.40
CA THR A 49 -6.73 -27.74 1.84
C THR A 49 -5.58 -26.83 2.13
N LYS A 50 -4.90 -26.99 3.27
CA LYS A 50 -3.66 -26.29 3.63
C LYS A 50 -2.45 -27.21 3.57
N ASP A 51 -1.31 -26.68 3.14
CA ASP A 51 -0.08 -27.45 2.94
C ASP A 51 0.65 -27.77 4.26
N ASN A 52 0.52 -26.91 5.28
CA ASN A 52 1.20 -27.03 6.56
C ASN A 52 0.32 -26.64 7.76
N TRP A 53 0.84 -26.81 8.98
CA TRP A 53 0.14 -26.54 10.26
C TRP A 53 0.35 -25.09 10.78
N GLY A 54 0.75 -24.17 9.94
CA GLY A 54 0.93 -22.77 10.32
C GLY A 54 -0.39 -22.08 10.65
N TYR A 55 -0.28 -20.85 11.16
CA TYR A 55 -1.45 -19.99 11.41
C TYR A 55 -2.18 -19.70 10.09
N THR A 56 -3.49 -19.88 10.11
CA THR A 56 -4.38 -19.62 9.00
C THR A 56 -5.66 -18.99 9.51
N GLU A 57 -6.07 -17.90 8.90
CA GLU A 57 -7.39 -17.28 9.03
C GLU A 57 -7.90 -17.05 7.60
N ILE A 58 -9.06 -17.59 7.30
CA ILE A 58 -9.68 -17.51 5.98
C ILE A 58 -11.01 -16.80 6.13
N ARG A 59 -11.21 -15.72 5.40
CA ARG A 59 -12.46 -14.96 5.37
C ARG A 59 -13.22 -15.28 4.10
N LEU A 60 -14.47 -15.60 4.26
CA LEU A 60 -15.37 -15.90 3.17
C LEU A 60 -16.42 -14.80 3.07
N ARG A 61 -16.68 -14.35 1.86
CA ARG A 61 -17.74 -13.38 1.54
C ARG A 61 -18.35 -13.69 0.19
N THR A 62 -19.53 -13.17 -0.06
CA THR A 62 -20.23 -13.29 -1.35
C THR A 62 -20.66 -11.91 -1.84
N ASP A 63 -20.87 -11.77 -3.14
CA ASP A 63 -21.36 -10.55 -3.79
C ASP A 63 -22.87 -10.58 -4.07
N CYS A 64 -23.58 -11.62 -3.66
CA CYS A 64 -24.99 -11.79 -3.91
C CYS A 64 -25.75 -12.34 -2.70
N GLU A 65 -27.05 -12.08 -2.64
CA GLU A 65 -27.89 -12.46 -1.50
C GLU A 65 -28.39 -13.91 -1.55
N PHE A 66 -28.38 -14.53 -2.73
CA PHE A 66 -28.86 -15.91 -2.86
C PHE A 66 -27.85 -16.97 -2.44
N ILE A 67 -26.59 -16.62 -2.18
CA ILE A 67 -25.58 -17.52 -1.62
C ILE A 67 -25.43 -17.25 -0.12
N LYS A 68 -25.84 -18.20 0.70
CA LYS A 68 -25.74 -18.10 2.17
C LYS A 68 -24.56 -18.92 2.67
N LEU A 69 -23.59 -18.24 3.22
CA LEU A 69 -22.38 -18.84 3.77
C LEU A 69 -22.65 -19.39 5.18
N SER A 70 -22.20 -20.61 5.46
CA SER A 70 -22.35 -21.24 6.78
C SER A 70 -21.50 -20.56 7.86
N LYS A 71 -20.29 -20.11 7.51
CA LYS A 71 -19.37 -19.46 8.44
C LYS A 71 -18.50 -18.43 7.70
N PRO A 72 -18.50 -17.16 8.13
CA PRO A 72 -17.77 -16.10 7.40
C PRO A 72 -16.25 -16.11 7.65
N VAL A 73 -15.78 -16.75 8.73
CA VAL A 73 -14.35 -16.80 9.09
C VAL A 73 -14.01 -18.21 9.56
N LEU A 74 -12.95 -18.78 8.97
CA LEU A 74 -12.36 -20.04 9.36
C LEU A 74 -11.01 -19.82 10.04
N THR A 75 -10.77 -20.53 11.12
CA THR A 75 -9.55 -20.51 11.91
C THR A 75 -8.87 -21.87 11.91
N LEU A 76 -7.71 -21.99 12.54
CA LEU A 76 -7.00 -23.26 12.70
C LEU A 76 -7.83 -24.36 13.34
N ASP A 77 -8.67 -23.99 14.29
CA ASP A 77 -9.46 -24.93 15.10
C ASP A 77 -10.60 -25.58 14.29
N ASP A 78 -10.96 -25.00 13.16
CA ASP A 78 -12.00 -25.53 12.27
C ASP A 78 -11.50 -26.68 11.40
N PHE A 79 -10.20 -26.78 11.17
CA PHE A 79 -9.65 -27.77 10.26
C PHE A 79 -9.46 -29.14 10.90
N ILE A 80 -10.06 -30.17 10.33
CA ILE A 80 -9.81 -31.55 10.65
C ILE A 80 -8.57 -32.01 9.86
N GLY A 81 -7.42 -32.02 10.53
CA GLY A 81 -6.17 -32.26 9.82
C GLY A 81 -5.75 -31.07 8.95
N LYS A 82 -5.55 -31.32 7.65
CA LYS A 82 -5.17 -30.28 6.68
C LYS A 82 -6.34 -29.79 5.83
N THR A 83 -7.52 -30.35 5.97
CA THR A 83 -8.67 -30.09 5.13
C THR A 83 -9.85 -29.56 5.92
N TYR A 84 -10.66 -28.73 5.27
CA TYR A 84 -11.96 -28.28 5.77
C TYR A 84 -12.97 -28.36 4.63
N LEU A 85 -14.06 -29.06 4.86
CA LEU A 85 -15.20 -29.10 3.94
C LEU A 85 -16.13 -27.92 4.28
N TYR A 86 -16.19 -26.97 3.37
CA TYR A 86 -17.04 -25.78 3.52
C TYR A 86 -18.39 -26.00 2.84
N GLU A 87 -19.47 -25.80 3.58
CA GLU A 87 -20.84 -25.93 3.08
C GLU A 87 -21.48 -24.55 2.95
N TYR A 88 -22.28 -24.36 1.90
CA TYR A 88 -23.07 -23.16 1.68
C TYR A 88 -24.41 -23.51 1.07
N ILE A 89 -25.36 -22.59 1.12
CA ILE A 89 -26.74 -22.83 0.66
C ILE A 89 -27.06 -21.82 -0.45
N ILE A 90 -27.67 -22.34 -1.51
CA ILE A 90 -28.28 -21.54 -2.59
C ILE A 90 -29.75 -21.35 -2.24
N ASP A 91 -30.14 -20.13 -1.92
CA ASP A 91 -31.50 -19.76 -1.54
C ASP A 91 -32.31 -19.34 -2.76
N ALA A 92 -33.15 -20.24 -3.24
CA ALA A 92 -34.01 -20.01 -4.40
C ALA A 92 -34.97 -18.82 -4.23
N SER A 93 -35.33 -18.46 -2.98
CA SER A 93 -36.22 -17.33 -2.70
C SER A 93 -35.59 -15.96 -2.96
N ALA A 94 -34.26 -15.89 -2.95
CA ALA A 94 -33.48 -14.67 -3.22
C ALA A 94 -33.00 -14.59 -4.69
N MET A 95 -33.45 -15.49 -5.55
CA MET A 95 -33.08 -15.53 -6.97
C MET A 95 -34.22 -14.99 -7.86
N HIS A 96 -33.87 -14.39 -8.99
CA HIS A 96 -34.81 -14.06 -10.05
C HIS A 96 -34.99 -15.26 -11.01
N ALA A 97 -36.10 -15.23 -11.77
CA ALA A 97 -36.31 -16.21 -12.83
C ALA A 97 -35.17 -16.20 -13.85
N GLY A 98 -34.71 -17.39 -14.25
CA GLY A 98 -33.60 -17.57 -15.14
C GLY A 98 -32.28 -17.91 -14.45
N ARG A 99 -31.15 -17.53 -15.04
CA ARG A 99 -29.82 -17.78 -14.50
C ARG A 99 -29.37 -16.64 -13.59
N ASN A 100 -28.97 -17.01 -12.37
CA ASN A 100 -28.38 -16.11 -11.38
C ASN A 100 -26.89 -16.42 -11.28
N PHE A 101 -26.08 -15.39 -11.24
CA PHE A 101 -24.62 -15.48 -11.11
C PHE A 101 -24.18 -14.83 -9.81
N GLY A 102 -23.30 -15.50 -9.08
CA GLY A 102 -22.72 -14.98 -7.87
C GLY A 102 -21.33 -15.54 -7.66
N ARG A 103 -20.57 -14.95 -6.72
CA ARG A 103 -19.21 -15.34 -6.39
C ARG A 103 -19.04 -15.55 -4.91
N ILE A 104 -18.27 -16.58 -4.58
CA ILE A 104 -17.73 -16.76 -3.25
C ILE A 104 -16.26 -16.37 -3.28
N TYR A 105 -15.90 -15.35 -2.50
CA TYR A 105 -14.53 -14.92 -2.32
C TYR A 105 -13.95 -15.58 -1.08
N ILE A 106 -12.77 -16.15 -1.21
CA ILE A 106 -12.06 -16.89 -0.16
C ILE A 106 -10.73 -16.19 0.04
N ASP A 107 -10.66 -15.34 1.04
CA ASP A 107 -9.50 -14.51 1.34
C ASP A 107 -8.69 -15.15 2.48
N GLY A 108 -7.60 -15.83 2.13
CA GLY A 108 -6.60 -16.31 3.08
C GLY A 108 -5.56 -15.22 3.39
N VAL A 109 -4.62 -15.53 4.32
CA VAL A 109 -3.57 -14.57 4.73
C VAL A 109 -2.65 -14.18 3.57
N TYR A 110 -2.37 -15.10 2.66
CA TYR A 110 -1.39 -14.91 1.56
C TYR A 110 -1.97 -15.11 0.17
N GLN A 111 -3.17 -15.67 0.05
CA GLN A 111 -3.78 -16.09 -1.20
C GLN A 111 -5.27 -15.81 -1.16
N SER A 112 -5.85 -15.45 -2.31
CA SER A 112 -7.30 -15.29 -2.48
C SER A 112 -7.75 -16.15 -3.64
N PHE A 113 -8.92 -16.78 -3.47
CA PHE A 113 -9.58 -17.61 -4.47
C PHE A 113 -11.00 -17.11 -4.71
N THR A 114 -11.54 -17.43 -5.86
CA THR A 114 -12.91 -17.12 -6.21
C THR A 114 -13.56 -18.36 -6.79
N ILE A 115 -14.79 -18.64 -6.35
CA ILE A 115 -15.63 -19.69 -6.93
C ILE A 115 -16.80 -19.00 -7.61
N ASP A 116 -16.96 -19.23 -8.92
CA ASP A 116 -18.08 -18.72 -9.68
C ASP A 116 -19.27 -19.69 -9.53
N ILE A 117 -20.42 -19.17 -9.08
CA ILE A 117 -21.64 -19.92 -8.85
C ILE A 117 -22.68 -19.51 -9.89
N THR A 118 -23.21 -20.49 -10.59
CA THR A 118 -24.34 -20.30 -11.50
C THR A 118 -25.53 -21.12 -10.99
N ALA A 119 -26.64 -20.46 -10.69
CA ALA A 119 -27.86 -21.13 -10.23
C ALA A 119 -29.06 -20.70 -11.06
N GLY A 120 -29.98 -21.62 -11.35
CA GLY A 120 -31.18 -21.34 -12.13
C GLY A 120 -32.48 -21.51 -11.33
N VAL A 121 -33.48 -20.67 -11.63
CA VAL A 121 -34.86 -20.86 -11.15
C VAL A 121 -35.72 -21.20 -12.35
N ARG A 122 -36.51 -22.27 -12.26
CA ARG A 122 -37.49 -22.63 -13.32
C ARG A 122 -38.71 -21.77 -13.14
N ASP A 123 -39.20 -21.20 -14.26
CA ASP A 123 -40.54 -20.63 -14.33
C ASP A 123 -41.61 -21.73 -14.30
N ASP A 124 -42.84 -21.36 -13.96
CA ASP A 124 -43.95 -22.32 -13.76
C ASP A 124 -44.29 -23.16 -15.02
N ASP A 125 -43.86 -22.72 -16.21
CA ASP A 125 -44.08 -23.42 -17.48
C ASP A 125 -42.94 -24.37 -17.91
N GLY A 126 -41.89 -24.52 -17.12
CA GLY A 126 -40.85 -25.55 -17.32
C GLY A 126 -39.84 -25.30 -18.44
N SER A 127 -39.80 -24.12 -19.06
CA SER A 127 -38.92 -23.85 -20.20
C SER A 127 -37.64 -23.12 -19.85
N ILE A 128 -36.54 -23.86 -19.82
CA ILE A 128 -35.18 -23.29 -19.93
C ILE A 128 -34.94 -22.76 -21.36
N SER A 129 -35.78 -23.11 -22.32
CA SER A 129 -35.69 -22.73 -23.72
C SER A 129 -35.78 -21.23 -23.96
N ASP A 130 -36.63 -20.48 -23.25
CA ASP A 130 -36.86 -19.05 -23.48
C ASP A 130 -35.64 -18.16 -23.20
N ILE A 131 -34.78 -18.55 -22.21
CA ILE A 131 -33.59 -17.76 -21.88
C ILE A 131 -32.51 -17.92 -22.95
N ALA A 132 -32.31 -19.13 -23.46
CA ALA A 132 -31.38 -19.37 -24.56
C ALA A 132 -31.86 -18.63 -25.83
N VAL A 133 -33.14 -18.68 -26.15
CA VAL A 133 -33.75 -17.95 -27.27
C VAL A 133 -33.61 -16.44 -27.08
N THR A 134 -33.88 -15.91 -25.88
CA THR A 134 -33.71 -14.47 -25.59
C THR A 134 -32.25 -14.03 -25.71
N LYS A 135 -31.31 -14.88 -25.34
CA LYS A 135 -29.89 -14.61 -25.50
C LYS A 135 -29.48 -14.59 -26.97
N ASP A 136 -29.91 -15.59 -27.73
CA ASP A 136 -29.63 -15.69 -29.17
C ASP A 136 -30.22 -14.49 -29.93
N ILE A 137 -31.43 -14.05 -29.57
CA ILE A 137 -32.05 -12.83 -30.14
C ILE A 137 -31.18 -11.61 -29.86
N LYS A 138 -30.71 -11.43 -28.61
CA LYS A 138 -29.82 -10.30 -28.24
C LYS A 138 -28.49 -10.34 -28.97
N GLU A 139 -27.87 -11.51 -29.09
CA GLU A 139 -26.60 -11.70 -29.82
C GLU A 139 -26.81 -11.38 -31.33
N CYS A 140 -27.88 -11.83 -31.93
CA CYS A 140 -28.24 -11.51 -33.31
C CYS A 140 -28.48 -10.01 -33.51
N MET A 141 -29.20 -9.35 -32.60
CA MET A 141 -29.42 -7.89 -32.65
C MET A 141 -28.14 -7.09 -32.52
N VAL A 142 -27.22 -7.53 -31.63
CA VAL A 142 -25.87 -6.93 -31.53
C VAL A 142 -25.11 -7.14 -32.85
N GLY A 143 -25.13 -8.34 -33.42
CA GLY A 143 -24.50 -8.64 -34.72
C GLY A 143 -25.01 -7.76 -35.85
N ILE A 144 -26.33 -7.55 -35.93
CA ILE A 144 -26.94 -6.62 -36.93
C ILE A 144 -26.42 -5.19 -36.71
N MET A 145 -26.33 -4.77 -35.47
CA MET A 145 -25.82 -3.43 -35.12
C MET A 145 -24.35 -3.25 -35.50
N GLU A 146 -23.51 -4.25 -35.23
CA GLU A 146 -22.08 -4.25 -35.59
C GLU A 146 -21.91 -4.22 -37.11
N LEU A 147 -22.70 -5.02 -37.85
CA LEU A 147 -22.71 -5.00 -39.30
C LEU A 147 -23.18 -3.64 -39.87
N TYR A 148 -24.23 -3.05 -39.29
CA TYR A 148 -24.70 -1.73 -39.68
C TYR A 148 -23.68 -0.65 -39.42
N THR A 149 -23.03 -0.67 -38.24
CA THR A 149 -21.94 0.24 -37.90
C THR A 149 -20.77 0.11 -38.88
N SER A 150 -20.34 -1.12 -39.16
CA SER A 150 -19.27 -1.39 -40.13
C SER A 150 -19.59 -0.94 -41.53
N PHE A 151 -20.85 -1.10 -41.96
CA PHE A 151 -21.33 -0.62 -43.23
C PHE A 151 -21.36 0.91 -43.32
N ARG A 152 -21.88 1.59 -42.30
CA ARG A 152 -21.94 3.06 -42.24
C ARG A 152 -20.56 3.69 -42.17
N LEU A 153 -19.60 3.02 -41.47
CA LEU A 153 -18.19 3.43 -41.43
C LEU A 153 -17.41 3.01 -42.70
N LYS A 154 -18.08 2.46 -43.73
CA LYS A 154 -17.49 2.03 -45.02
C LYS A 154 -16.37 0.99 -44.87
N ARG A 155 -16.41 0.16 -43.82
CA ARG A 155 -15.45 -0.94 -43.58
C ARG A 155 -15.80 -2.20 -44.37
N ILE A 156 -17.09 -2.40 -44.67
CA ILE A 156 -17.60 -3.51 -45.46
C ILE A 156 -18.40 -2.99 -46.67
N VAL A 157 -18.40 -3.74 -47.74
CA VAL A 157 -19.16 -3.39 -48.95
C VAL A 157 -20.63 -3.77 -48.80
N THR A 158 -21.51 -3.05 -49.52
CA THR A 158 -22.97 -3.19 -49.44
C THR A 158 -23.45 -4.65 -49.60
N GLY A 159 -22.88 -5.41 -50.56
CA GLY A 159 -23.28 -6.79 -50.76
C GLY A 159 -22.97 -7.73 -49.60
N VAL A 160 -21.81 -7.55 -48.96
CA VAL A 160 -21.43 -8.34 -47.77
C VAL A 160 -22.35 -7.99 -46.61
N TRP A 161 -22.51 -6.70 -46.30
CA TRP A 161 -23.43 -6.22 -45.29
C TRP A 161 -24.86 -6.80 -45.47
N ALA A 162 -25.41 -6.70 -46.66
CA ALA A 162 -26.77 -7.15 -46.93
C ALA A 162 -26.91 -8.67 -46.75
N ASN A 163 -25.98 -9.47 -47.30
CA ASN A 163 -26.03 -10.92 -47.21
C ASN A 163 -25.90 -11.42 -45.76
N GLU A 164 -24.97 -10.87 -44.99
CA GLU A 164 -24.81 -11.26 -43.60
C GLU A 164 -25.99 -10.82 -42.74
N THR A 165 -26.48 -9.59 -42.92
CA THR A 165 -27.66 -9.08 -42.23
C THR A 165 -28.91 -9.94 -42.54
N ILE A 166 -29.16 -10.29 -43.83
CA ILE A 166 -30.26 -11.17 -44.23
C ILE A 166 -30.11 -12.56 -43.60
N SER A 167 -28.89 -13.09 -43.51
CA SER A 167 -28.65 -14.38 -42.85
C SER A 167 -29.06 -14.36 -41.37
N ILE A 168 -28.66 -13.31 -40.65
CA ILE A 168 -29.02 -13.15 -39.23
C ILE A 168 -30.53 -12.93 -39.07
N LEU A 169 -31.14 -12.11 -39.93
CA LEU A 169 -32.59 -11.85 -39.90
C LEU A 169 -33.43 -13.11 -40.21
N ASN A 170 -32.96 -13.98 -41.12
CA ASN A 170 -33.59 -15.28 -41.34
C ASN A 170 -33.55 -16.18 -40.10
N HIS A 171 -32.41 -16.15 -39.36
CA HIS A 171 -32.31 -16.88 -38.12
C HIS A 171 -33.24 -16.29 -37.03
N LEU A 172 -33.30 -14.97 -36.89
CA LEU A 172 -34.22 -14.29 -35.96
C LEU A 172 -35.69 -14.59 -36.29
N HIS A 173 -36.10 -14.58 -37.59
CA HIS A 173 -37.43 -14.93 -37.98
C HIS A 173 -37.80 -16.40 -37.70
N ALA A 174 -36.83 -17.30 -37.79
CA ALA A 174 -37.03 -18.69 -37.37
C ALA A 174 -37.22 -18.86 -35.85
N LEU A 175 -36.60 -17.99 -35.01
CA LEU A 175 -36.77 -17.96 -33.57
C LEU A 175 -38.08 -17.30 -33.13
N VAL A 176 -38.49 -16.22 -33.82
CA VAL A 176 -39.69 -15.44 -33.51
C VAL A 176 -40.45 -15.13 -34.81
N PRO A 177 -41.26 -16.08 -35.30
CA PRO A 177 -41.95 -15.93 -36.60
C PRO A 177 -42.97 -14.80 -36.66
N ASP A 178 -43.56 -14.42 -35.54
CA ASP A 178 -44.63 -13.41 -35.46
C ASP A 178 -44.13 -11.97 -35.45
N GLU A 179 -42.77 -11.75 -35.41
CA GLU A 179 -42.19 -10.41 -35.33
C GLU A 179 -41.92 -9.84 -36.73
N HIS A 180 -42.86 -9.10 -37.26
CA HIS A 180 -42.79 -8.47 -38.60
C HIS A 180 -41.66 -7.47 -38.78
N MET A 181 -41.08 -6.96 -37.71
CA MET A 181 -39.95 -6.02 -37.77
C MET A 181 -38.73 -6.62 -38.47
N TYR A 182 -38.44 -7.89 -38.22
CA TYR A 182 -37.32 -8.58 -38.88
C TYR A 182 -37.48 -8.73 -40.36
N GLU A 183 -38.70 -8.94 -40.82
CA GLU A 183 -39.02 -9.01 -42.27
C GLU A 183 -38.86 -7.65 -42.93
N LEU A 184 -39.33 -6.57 -42.30
CA LEU A 184 -39.14 -5.23 -42.83
C LEU A 184 -37.67 -4.81 -42.88
N MET A 185 -36.87 -5.17 -41.85
CA MET A 185 -35.40 -4.95 -41.86
C MET A 185 -34.76 -5.74 -43.02
N LYS A 186 -35.22 -6.96 -43.30
CA LYS A 186 -34.74 -7.76 -44.43
C LYS A 186 -35.12 -7.12 -45.77
N ALA A 187 -36.32 -6.57 -45.88
CA ALA A 187 -36.74 -5.79 -47.07
C ALA A 187 -35.84 -4.57 -47.27
N GLN A 188 -35.46 -3.85 -46.18
CA GLN A 188 -34.52 -2.76 -46.28
C GLN A 188 -33.15 -3.22 -46.80
N ALA A 189 -32.62 -4.34 -46.30
CA ALA A 189 -31.35 -4.89 -46.77
C ALA A 189 -31.40 -5.24 -48.26
N PHE A 190 -32.49 -5.83 -48.73
CA PHE A 190 -32.70 -6.10 -50.16
C PHE A 190 -32.77 -4.81 -51.00
N ILE A 191 -33.50 -3.77 -50.55
CA ILE A 191 -33.57 -2.47 -51.26
C ILE A 191 -32.18 -1.86 -51.40
N ILE A 192 -31.41 -1.81 -50.33
CA ILE A 192 -30.04 -1.23 -50.31
C ILE A 192 -29.12 -2.05 -51.24
N ASN A 193 -29.29 -3.38 -51.26
CA ASN A 193 -28.54 -4.28 -52.14
C ASN A 193 -29.09 -4.30 -53.61
N ARG A 194 -30.03 -3.42 -53.95
CA ARG A 194 -30.67 -3.30 -55.28
C ARG A 194 -31.53 -4.52 -55.72
N GLN A 195 -31.89 -5.37 -54.80
CA GLN A 195 -32.79 -6.53 -55.03
C GLN A 195 -34.23 -6.12 -54.77
N ARG A 196 -34.77 -5.26 -55.67
CA ARG A 196 -36.08 -4.61 -55.51
C ARG A 196 -37.24 -5.58 -55.55
N GLN A 197 -37.13 -6.68 -56.29
CA GLN A 197 -38.28 -7.64 -56.50
C GLN A 197 -38.45 -8.44 -55.17
N GLU A 198 -37.36 -8.89 -54.54
CA GLU A 198 -37.42 -9.63 -53.31
C GLU A 198 -37.97 -8.74 -52.18
N ALA A 199 -37.55 -7.49 -52.14
CA ALA A 199 -38.04 -6.52 -51.15
C ALA A 199 -39.54 -6.29 -51.33
N LYS A 200 -40.01 -6.15 -52.61
CA LYS A 200 -41.43 -5.93 -52.94
C LYS A 200 -42.29 -7.08 -52.46
N TRP A 201 -41.85 -8.32 -52.63
CA TRP A 201 -42.61 -9.47 -52.16
C TRP A 201 -42.83 -9.44 -50.67
N ILE A 202 -41.83 -9.14 -49.91
CA ILE A 202 -41.95 -9.02 -48.46
C ILE A 202 -42.87 -7.88 -48.04
N LEU A 203 -42.78 -6.73 -48.69
CA LEU A 203 -43.60 -5.57 -48.35
C LEU A 203 -45.06 -5.80 -48.74
N ASP A 204 -45.35 -6.49 -49.87
CA ASP A 204 -46.68 -6.88 -50.27
C ASP A 204 -47.27 -7.91 -49.29
N ASP A 205 -46.49 -8.88 -48.82
CA ASP A 205 -46.92 -9.87 -47.82
C ASP A 205 -47.26 -9.20 -46.49
N PHE A 206 -46.37 -8.31 -45.97
CA PHE A 206 -46.66 -7.51 -44.81
C PHE A 206 -47.95 -6.70 -44.92
N LYS A 207 -48.23 -6.07 -46.09
CA LYS A 207 -49.46 -5.32 -46.34
C LYS A 207 -50.67 -6.22 -46.27
N HIS A 208 -50.59 -7.48 -46.79
CA HIS A 208 -51.69 -8.46 -46.79
C HIS A 208 -51.95 -9.01 -45.36
N SER A 209 -51.01 -8.98 -44.43
CA SER A 209 -51.22 -9.36 -43.05
C SER A 209 -52.15 -8.40 -42.27
N ASN A 210 -52.63 -7.33 -42.93
CA ASN A 210 -53.54 -6.31 -42.41
C ASN A 210 -53.03 -5.66 -41.07
N PRO A 211 -51.83 -5.07 -41.09
CA PRO A 211 -51.24 -4.48 -39.91
C PRO A 211 -52.01 -3.27 -39.41
N ASP A 212 -51.84 -2.95 -38.09
CA ASP A 212 -52.36 -1.72 -37.52
C ASP A 212 -51.65 -0.51 -38.14
N LYS A 213 -52.41 0.31 -38.90
CA LYS A 213 -51.91 1.50 -39.57
C LYS A 213 -51.51 2.65 -38.62
N LYS A 214 -51.84 2.55 -37.34
CA LYS A 214 -51.41 3.51 -36.30
C LYS A 214 -50.14 3.09 -35.56
N ALA A 215 -49.74 1.86 -35.76
CA ALA A 215 -48.53 1.33 -35.12
C ALA A 215 -47.24 1.90 -35.73
N PRO A 216 -46.18 2.13 -34.97
CA PRO A 216 -44.88 2.62 -35.46
C PRO A 216 -44.31 1.79 -36.63
N ILE A 217 -44.55 0.48 -36.64
CA ILE A 217 -44.09 -0.43 -37.69
C ILE A 217 -44.67 -0.09 -39.05
N TRP A 218 -45.94 0.42 -39.11
CA TRP A 218 -46.54 0.89 -40.35
C TRP A 218 -45.80 2.08 -40.94
N GLY A 219 -45.36 3.03 -40.10
CA GLY A 219 -44.52 4.16 -40.52
C GLY A 219 -43.20 3.69 -41.13
N TYR A 220 -42.59 2.64 -40.57
CA TYR A 220 -41.36 2.06 -41.13
C TYR A 220 -41.64 1.38 -42.51
N TYR A 221 -42.75 0.68 -42.63
CA TYR A 221 -43.20 0.16 -43.94
C TYR A 221 -43.37 1.27 -44.98
N LEU A 222 -44.03 2.38 -44.64
CA LEU A 222 -44.23 3.51 -45.56
C LEU A 222 -42.87 4.09 -45.99
N TYR A 223 -41.92 4.23 -45.08
CA TYR A 223 -40.56 4.64 -45.41
C TYR A 223 -39.90 3.69 -46.42
N LEU A 224 -40.00 2.38 -46.25
CA LEU A 224 -39.43 1.42 -47.19
C LEU A 224 -40.08 1.51 -48.59
N MET A 225 -41.36 1.81 -48.63
CA MET A 225 -42.06 2.05 -49.88
C MET A 225 -41.57 3.29 -50.64
N THR A 226 -41.20 4.38 -49.93
CA THR A 226 -40.58 5.58 -50.55
C THR A 226 -39.20 5.28 -51.15
N LEU A 227 -38.47 4.29 -50.62
CA LEU A 227 -37.21 3.86 -51.23
C LEU A 227 -37.36 3.10 -52.53
N LEU A 228 -38.51 2.47 -52.71
CA LEU A 228 -38.89 1.77 -54.00
C LEU A 228 -39.52 2.73 -55.02
N GLU A 229 -40.37 3.62 -54.54
CA GLU A 229 -41.07 4.59 -55.41
C GLU A 229 -40.65 6.01 -55.00
N ARG A 230 -39.90 6.67 -55.87
CA ARG A 230 -39.22 7.96 -55.57
C ARG A 230 -39.90 9.15 -56.25
N GLU A 231 -41.17 9.01 -56.66
CA GLU A 231 -41.93 10.15 -57.19
C GLU A 231 -42.13 11.17 -56.02
N PRO A 232 -41.78 12.45 -56.19
CA PRO A 232 -41.87 13.44 -55.13
C PRO A 232 -43.26 13.52 -54.48
N SER A 233 -44.35 13.54 -55.31
CA SER A 233 -45.68 13.57 -54.77
C SER A 233 -46.08 12.33 -53.93
N TYR A 234 -45.49 11.18 -54.25
CA TYR A 234 -45.70 9.95 -53.48
C TYR A 234 -44.94 10.03 -52.16
N VAL A 235 -43.69 10.47 -52.20
CA VAL A 235 -42.83 10.63 -50.97
C VAL A 235 -43.48 11.63 -50.02
N ASP A 236 -43.98 12.77 -50.51
CA ASP A 236 -44.66 13.79 -49.70
C ASP A 236 -45.90 13.24 -49.00
N ASN A 237 -46.75 12.48 -49.74
CA ASN A 237 -47.93 11.85 -49.16
C ASN A 237 -47.53 10.83 -48.02
N MET A 238 -46.51 9.98 -48.25
CA MET A 238 -46.09 9.00 -47.31
C MET A 238 -45.42 9.68 -46.09
N THR A 239 -44.67 10.75 -46.30
CA THR A 239 -44.07 11.55 -45.20
C THR A 239 -45.15 12.11 -44.31
N HIS A 240 -46.22 12.68 -44.91
CA HIS A 240 -47.34 13.21 -44.14
C HIS A 240 -48.06 12.12 -43.31
N GLU A 241 -48.28 10.91 -43.88
CA GLU A 241 -48.83 9.78 -43.13
C GLU A 241 -47.94 9.37 -41.97
N VAL A 242 -46.62 9.30 -42.15
CA VAL A 242 -45.65 8.99 -41.06
C VAL A 242 -45.68 10.06 -39.99
N GLU A 243 -45.82 11.33 -40.34
CA GLU A 243 -45.97 12.42 -39.36
C GLU A 243 -47.23 12.32 -38.52
N LEU A 244 -48.36 11.90 -39.12
CA LEU A 244 -49.61 11.67 -38.38
C LEU A 244 -49.45 10.50 -37.39
N ILE A 245 -48.78 9.41 -37.77
CA ILE A 245 -48.50 8.28 -36.90
C ILE A 245 -47.56 8.71 -35.78
N PHE A 246 -46.54 9.54 -36.09
CA PHE A 246 -45.61 10.06 -35.10
C PHE A 246 -46.32 10.99 -34.10
N TYR A 247 -47.31 11.78 -34.53
CA TYR A 247 -48.12 12.60 -33.63
C TYR A 247 -48.90 11.76 -32.61
N GLU A 248 -49.39 10.57 -33.04
CA GLU A 248 -50.04 9.61 -32.12
C GLU A 248 -49.07 8.84 -31.26
N ASN A 249 -47.79 8.69 -31.68
CA ASN A 249 -46.74 7.95 -31.00
C ASN A 249 -45.45 8.83 -30.81
N PRO A 250 -45.50 9.92 -30.04
CA PRO A 250 -44.42 10.94 -30.02
C PRO A 250 -43.11 10.44 -29.39
N ASP A 251 -43.13 9.35 -28.65
CA ASP A 251 -41.94 8.77 -28.02
C ASP A 251 -41.32 7.63 -28.86
N SER A 252 -41.82 7.37 -30.07
CA SER A 252 -41.30 6.33 -30.94
C SER A 252 -39.97 6.74 -31.58
N VAL A 253 -38.87 6.12 -31.13
CA VAL A 253 -37.52 6.31 -31.69
C VAL A 253 -37.45 5.86 -33.15
N LEU A 254 -38.20 4.80 -33.51
CA LEU A 254 -38.27 4.27 -34.88
C LEU A 254 -38.84 5.31 -35.84
N LEU A 255 -39.99 5.91 -35.50
CA LEU A 255 -40.63 6.93 -36.33
C LEU A 255 -39.76 8.20 -36.41
N PHE A 256 -39.15 8.62 -35.31
CA PHE A 256 -38.23 9.73 -35.35
C PHE A 256 -37.07 9.44 -36.30
N TRP A 257 -36.45 8.24 -36.22
CA TRP A 257 -35.36 7.84 -37.10
C TRP A 257 -35.79 7.85 -38.56
N VAL A 258 -36.99 7.33 -38.90
CA VAL A 258 -37.57 7.36 -40.25
C VAL A 258 -37.73 8.80 -40.75
N LEU A 259 -38.27 9.70 -39.91
CA LEU A 259 -38.49 11.10 -40.27
C LEU A 259 -37.19 11.87 -40.52
N LEU A 260 -36.04 11.45 -39.93
CA LEU A 260 -34.74 12.03 -40.24
C LEU A 260 -34.34 11.88 -41.72
N PHE A 261 -34.96 10.93 -42.46
CA PHE A 261 -34.71 10.65 -43.89
C PHE A 261 -35.84 11.06 -44.81
N LEU A 262 -37.01 11.37 -44.26
CA LEU A 262 -38.18 11.74 -45.06
C LEU A 262 -38.44 13.23 -45.13
N ARG A 263 -38.13 13.98 -44.06
CA ARG A 263 -38.42 15.41 -44.00
C ARG A 263 -37.48 16.24 -44.86
N ASP A 264 -38.04 17.01 -45.78
CA ASP A 264 -37.28 17.86 -46.70
C ASP A 264 -36.37 18.87 -45.96
N GLN A 265 -36.84 19.39 -44.82
CA GLN A 265 -36.05 20.34 -44.02
C GLN A 265 -34.67 19.82 -43.60
N TYR A 266 -34.47 18.50 -43.49
CA TYR A 266 -33.21 17.92 -43.09
C TYR A 266 -32.24 17.66 -44.26
N PHE A 267 -32.64 17.86 -45.51
CA PHE A 267 -31.75 17.70 -46.66
C PHE A 267 -30.73 18.83 -46.73
N ASP A 268 -31.17 20.06 -46.44
CA ASP A 268 -30.31 21.27 -46.52
C ASP A 268 -29.90 21.81 -45.14
N ASP A 269 -30.51 21.35 -44.04
CA ASP A 269 -30.23 21.78 -42.66
C ASP A 269 -29.67 20.65 -41.82
N SER A 270 -28.39 20.34 -42.00
CA SER A 270 -27.65 19.37 -41.16
C SER A 270 -27.57 19.81 -39.70
N ALA A 271 -27.53 21.11 -39.41
CA ALA A 271 -27.47 21.64 -38.07
C ALA A 271 -28.80 21.43 -37.31
N GLY A 272 -29.93 21.70 -37.97
CA GLY A 272 -31.26 21.41 -37.44
C GLY A 272 -31.46 19.92 -37.17
N LYS A 273 -31.07 19.06 -38.14
CA LYS A 273 -31.10 17.61 -37.97
C LYS A 273 -30.27 17.15 -36.74
N LEU A 274 -29.07 17.63 -36.59
CA LEU A 274 -28.21 17.31 -35.45
C LEU A 274 -28.79 17.80 -34.12
N LYS A 275 -29.41 19.00 -34.11
CA LYS A 275 -30.09 19.57 -32.94
C LYS A 275 -31.25 18.68 -32.46
N ASP A 276 -32.04 18.15 -33.37
CA ASP A 276 -33.18 17.29 -33.03
C ASP A 276 -32.69 15.92 -32.53
N ILE A 277 -31.63 15.36 -33.11
CA ILE A 277 -30.96 14.15 -32.59
C ILE A 277 -30.40 14.41 -31.17
N LYS A 278 -29.74 15.57 -30.95
CA LYS A 278 -29.24 15.98 -29.64
C LYS A 278 -30.36 16.02 -28.60
N TYR A 279 -31.51 16.58 -28.96
CA TYR A 279 -32.68 16.62 -28.08
C TYR A 279 -33.13 15.22 -27.63
N TRP A 280 -33.22 14.26 -28.54
CA TRP A 280 -33.60 12.89 -28.23
C TRP A 280 -32.59 12.15 -27.36
N VAL A 281 -31.31 12.28 -27.69
CA VAL A 281 -30.22 11.66 -26.91
C VAL A 281 -30.16 12.22 -25.49
N LEU A 282 -30.35 13.53 -25.29
CA LEU A 282 -30.34 14.17 -23.97
C LEU A 282 -31.57 13.76 -23.13
N ARG A 283 -32.68 13.40 -23.75
CA ARG A 283 -33.89 12.82 -23.09
C ARG A 283 -33.72 11.36 -22.68
N GLY A 284 -32.56 10.76 -22.93
CA GLY A 284 -32.22 9.39 -22.50
C GLY A 284 -32.33 8.34 -23.64
N CYS A 285 -32.56 8.75 -24.87
CA CYS A 285 -32.50 7.82 -25.99
C CYS A 285 -31.07 7.34 -26.21
N SER A 286 -30.85 6.04 -26.10
CA SER A 286 -29.54 5.38 -26.30
C SER A 286 -29.46 4.58 -27.59
N SER A 287 -30.32 4.85 -28.55
CA SER A 287 -30.36 4.13 -29.83
C SER A 287 -29.03 4.30 -30.59
N PRO A 288 -28.31 3.21 -30.93
CA PRO A 288 -27.08 3.29 -31.71
C PRO A 288 -27.29 3.90 -33.11
N TYR A 289 -28.46 3.77 -33.68
CA TYR A 289 -28.77 4.38 -34.97
C TYR A 289 -28.71 5.90 -34.93
N LEU A 290 -29.15 6.53 -33.86
CA LEU A 290 -29.04 7.98 -33.68
C LEU A 290 -27.62 8.44 -33.49
N TYR A 291 -26.79 7.67 -32.75
CA TYR A 291 -25.36 7.96 -32.58
C TYR A 291 -24.60 7.90 -33.90
N ILE A 292 -24.89 6.86 -34.72
CA ILE A 292 -24.25 6.70 -36.04
C ILE A 292 -24.64 7.85 -36.95
N GLU A 293 -25.90 8.27 -36.95
CA GLU A 293 -26.37 9.37 -37.79
C GLU A 293 -25.79 10.72 -37.34
N ALA A 294 -25.76 10.97 -36.02
CA ALA A 294 -25.10 12.15 -35.48
C ALA A 294 -23.61 12.19 -35.85
N TYR A 295 -22.91 11.05 -35.68
CA TYR A 295 -21.52 10.92 -36.12
C TYR A 295 -21.35 11.20 -37.60
N TYR A 296 -22.24 10.67 -38.46
CA TYR A 296 -22.19 10.89 -39.89
C TYR A 296 -22.32 12.37 -40.24
N LEU A 297 -23.24 13.11 -39.63
CA LEU A 297 -23.40 14.56 -39.82
C LEU A 297 -22.16 15.33 -39.41
N ILE A 298 -21.64 15.05 -38.23
CA ILE A 298 -20.43 15.69 -37.70
C ILE A 298 -19.21 15.35 -38.57
N SER A 299 -19.09 14.13 -39.10
CA SER A 299 -17.98 13.71 -39.95
C SER A 299 -17.99 14.37 -41.34
N GLN A 300 -19.16 14.76 -41.83
CA GLN A 300 -19.29 15.50 -43.10
C GLN A 300 -19.02 17.01 -42.90
N ASP A 301 -19.44 17.56 -41.78
CA ASP A 301 -19.21 18.96 -41.41
C ASP A 301 -18.72 19.06 -39.95
N PRO A 302 -17.40 19.01 -39.73
CA PRO A 302 -16.83 19.13 -38.38
C PRO A 302 -17.13 20.46 -37.69
N TYR A 303 -17.44 21.54 -38.40
CA TYR A 303 -17.83 22.83 -37.84
C TYR A 303 -19.17 22.85 -37.10
N LEU A 304 -19.93 21.76 -37.16
CA LEU A 304 -21.10 21.55 -36.33
C LEU A 304 -20.75 21.36 -34.88
N ILE A 305 -19.49 20.99 -34.56
CA ILE A 305 -18.97 20.90 -33.18
C ILE A 305 -18.58 22.32 -32.73
N LYS A 306 -19.45 23.00 -32.00
CA LYS A 306 -19.18 24.33 -31.45
C LYS A 306 -18.66 24.29 -30.03
N GLU A 307 -19.02 23.26 -29.29
CA GLU A 307 -18.66 23.02 -27.88
C GLU A 307 -18.63 21.52 -27.60
N LEU A 308 -17.88 21.10 -26.60
CA LEU A 308 -17.84 19.69 -26.13
C LEU A 308 -18.84 19.48 -25.00
N SER A 309 -20.14 19.53 -25.30
CA SER A 309 -21.17 19.22 -24.32
C SER A 309 -21.35 17.70 -24.13
N VAL A 310 -22.20 17.29 -23.19
CA VAL A 310 -22.44 15.86 -22.88
C VAL A 310 -22.83 15.06 -24.13
N PHE A 311 -23.53 15.67 -25.08
CA PHE A 311 -23.93 15.03 -26.32
C PHE A 311 -22.73 14.79 -27.23
N GLU A 312 -21.96 15.83 -27.54
CA GLU A 312 -20.76 15.75 -28.38
C GLU A 312 -19.75 14.78 -27.80
N LEU A 313 -19.52 14.81 -26.47
CA LEU A 313 -18.63 13.87 -25.79
C LEU A 313 -19.09 12.42 -25.95
N ARG A 314 -20.40 12.13 -25.90
CA ARG A 314 -20.91 10.76 -26.12
C ARG A 314 -20.64 10.28 -27.53
N ILE A 315 -20.96 11.11 -28.54
CA ILE A 315 -20.76 10.76 -29.96
C ILE A 315 -19.28 10.57 -30.28
N LEU A 316 -18.44 11.51 -29.86
CA LEU A 316 -17.00 11.47 -30.13
C LEU A 316 -16.28 10.37 -29.36
N SER A 317 -16.68 10.08 -28.11
CA SER A 317 -16.15 8.93 -27.37
C SER A 317 -16.53 7.60 -28.04
N TRP A 318 -17.74 7.51 -28.59
CA TRP A 318 -18.15 6.36 -29.42
C TRP A 318 -17.27 6.28 -30.67
N ALA A 319 -17.03 7.39 -31.37
CA ALA A 319 -16.19 7.42 -32.56
C ALA A 319 -14.74 6.99 -32.26
N VAL A 320 -14.20 7.35 -31.08
CA VAL A 320 -12.88 6.88 -30.61
C VAL A 320 -12.88 5.37 -30.41
N LYS A 321 -13.88 4.81 -29.72
CA LYS A 321 -14.00 3.36 -29.51
C LYS A 321 -14.08 2.60 -30.82
N GLU A 322 -14.84 3.13 -31.79
CA GLU A 322 -14.96 2.58 -33.10
C GLU A 322 -13.78 2.87 -34.04
N LYS A 323 -12.73 3.57 -33.55
CA LYS A 323 -11.58 3.98 -34.40
C LYS A 323 -12.02 4.70 -35.69
N ALA A 324 -13.00 5.56 -35.55
CA ALA A 324 -13.64 6.28 -36.64
C ALA A 324 -13.29 7.80 -36.62
N LEU A 325 -12.39 8.24 -35.72
CA LEU A 325 -11.99 9.63 -35.65
C LEU A 325 -11.10 9.99 -36.86
N THR A 326 -11.42 11.06 -37.56
CA THR A 326 -10.63 11.59 -38.70
C THR A 326 -9.75 12.76 -38.26
N LYS A 327 -8.82 13.19 -39.13
CA LYS A 327 -7.96 14.35 -38.84
C LYS A 327 -8.77 15.64 -38.74
N GLU A 328 -9.76 15.81 -39.58
CA GLU A 328 -10.64 16.99 -39.60
C GLU A 328 -11.45 17.07 -38.30
N LEU A 329 -11.99 15.92 -37.84
CA LEU A 329 -12.68 15.84 -36.56
C LEU A 329 -11.72 16.12 -35.37
N ALA A 330 -10.49 15.60 -35.44
CA ALA A 330 -9.49 15.85 -34.41
C ALA A 330 -9.21 17.36 -34.27
N GLY A 331 -9.05 18.08 -35.41
CA GLY A 331 -8.90 19.54 -35.41
C GLY A 331 -10.08 20.26 -34.79
N ALA A 332 -11.32 19.90 -35.18
CA ALA A 332 -12.52 20.50 -34.63
C ALA A 332 -12.71 20.27 -33.12
N ILE A 333 -12.28 19.10 -32.61
CA ILE A 333 -12.25 18.82 -31.18
C ILE A 333 -11.37 19.81 -30.43
N PHE A 334 -10.16 20.08 -30.93
CA PHE A 334 -9.26 21.04 -30.31
C PHE A 334 -9.77 22.48 -30.36
N GLU A 335 -10.45 22.86 -31.43
CA GLU A 335 -11.08 24.19 -31.55
C GLU A 335 -12.28 24.36 -30.59
N ALA A 336 -13.02 23.30 -30.33
CA ALA A 336 -14.23 23.32 -29.50
C ALA A 336 -13.96 23.21 -27.99
N VAL A 337 -12.72 23.04 -27.56
CA VAL A 337 -12.39 22.90 -26.14
C VAL A 337 -12.59 24.20 -25.38
N ASP A 338 -13.44 24.17 -24.37
CA ASP A 338 -13.56 25.26 -23.40
C ASP A 338 -12.43 25.19 -22.36
N LEU A 339 -11.41 26.02 -22.57
CA LEU A 339 -10.30 26.16 -21.63
C LEU A 339 -10.69 26.91 -20.33
N ALA A 340 -11.83 27.56 -20.26
CA ALA A 340 -12.32 28.25 -19.07
C ALA A 340 -13.15 27.35 -18.16
N GLY A 341 -13.67 26.24 -18.71
CA GLY A 341 -14.39 25.21 -17.97
C GLY A 341 -13.53 24.40 -17.02
N GLY A 342 -14.16 23.71 -16.09
CA GLY A 342 -13.48 22.79 -15.19
C GLY A 342 -12.90 21.57 -15.92
N PHE A 343 -11.96 20.86 -15.31
CA PHE A 343 -11.40 19.62 -15.85
C PHE A 343 -12.45 18.50 -15.90
N ASP A 344 -12.65 17.91 -17.08
CA ASP A 344 -13.42 16.68 -17.29
C ASP A 344 -12.50 15.60 -17.88
N ASN A 345 -12.44 14.44 -17.25
CA ASN A 345 -11.59 13.33 -17.69
C ASN A 345 -11.96 12.83 -19.09
N ARG A 346 -13.24 12.88 -19.46
CA ARG A 346 -13.72 12.47 -20.81
C ARG A 346 -13.21 13.40 -21.89
N VAL A 347 -13.16 14.71 -21.61
CA VAL A 347 -12.56 15.70 -22.52
C VAL A 347 -11.08 15.42 -22.68
N TYR A 348 -10.36 15.15 -21.58
CA TYR A 348 -8.95 14.81 -21.63
C TYR A 348 -8.65 13.53 -22.43
N GLU A 349 -9.44 12.47 -22.23
CA GLU A 349 -9.33 11.23 -23.00
C GLU A 349 -9.58 11.46 -24.49
N LEU A 350 -10.57 12.30 -24.82
CA LEU A 350 -10.88 12.67 -26.19
C LEU A 350 -9.73 13.48 -26.83
N LEU A 351 -9.18 14.45 -26.11
CA LEU A 351 -8.03 15.24 -26.58
C LEU A 351 -6.79 14.36 -26.82
N THR A 352 -6.57 13.39 -25.94
CA THR A 352 -5.47 12.43 -26.08
C THR A 352 -5.66 11.57 -27.35
N ALA A 353 -6.85 11.05 -27.57
CA ALA A 353 -7.18 10.28 -28.77
C ALA A 353 -7.09 11.10 -30.05
N ALA A 354 -7.53 12.37 -30.01
CA ALA A 354 -7.40 13.30 -31.13
C ALA A 354 -5.92 13.62 -31.46
N TYR A 355 -5.08 13.79 -30.44
CA TYR A 355 -3.66 14.01 -30.63
C TYR A 355 -2.95 12.79 -31.25
N GLU A 356 -3.34 11.57 -30.91
CA GLU A 356 -2.76 10.36 -31.53
C GLU A 356 -2.99 10.31 -33.05
N ILE A 357 -4.07 10.94 -33.53
CA ILE A 357 -4.39 11.01 -34.97
C ILE A 357 -3.71 12.18 -35.65
N CYS A 358 -3.60 13.30 -34.95
CA CYS A 358 -3.00 14.54 -35.47
C CYS A 358 -2.00 15.12 -34.45
N PRO A 359 -0.74 14.63 -34.41
CA PRO A 359 0.26 15.04 -33.43
C PRO A 359 0.92 16.38 -33.83
N GLU A 360 0.24 17.50 -33.59
CA GLU A 360 0.75 18.83 -33.85
C GLU A 360 1.16 19.56 -32.57
N ALA A 361 2.17 20.41 -32.64
CA ALA A 361 2.71 21.17 -31.49
C ALA A 361 1.65 22.10 -30.85
N GLU A 362 0.75 22.65 -31.67
CA GLU A 362 -0.33 23.53 -31.20
C GLU A 362 -1.28 22.78 -30.27
N TYR A 363 -1.62 21.55 -30.61
CA TYR A 363 -2.51 20.70 -29.82
C TYR A 363 -1.90 20.28 -28.47
N VAL A 364 -0.58 20.08 -28.44
CA VAL A 364 0.13 19.93 -27.15
C VAL A 364 -0.08 21.16 -26.27
N GLY A 365 -0.05 22.36 -26.87
CA GLY A 365 -0.31 23.61 -26.17
C GLY A 365 -1.72 23.69 -25.56
N ILE A 366 -2.72 23.22 -26.29
CA ILE A 366 -4.11 23.18 -25.81
C ILE A 366 -4.24 22.17 -24.65
N ILE A 367 -3.67 20.97 -24.80
CA ILE A 367 -3.70 19.94 -23.74
C ILE A 367 -2.98 20.44 -22.47
N CYS A 368 -1.78 21.03 -22.60
CA CYS A 368 -1.06 21.62 -21.49
C CYS A 368 -1.89 22.72 -20.80
N SER A 369 -2.50 23.62 -21.58
CA SER A 369 -3.34 24.69 -21.05
C SER A 369 -4.57 24.17 -20.31
N TYR A 370 -5.19 23.13 -20.83
CA TYR A 370 -6.34 22.45 -20.19
C TYR A 370 -5.96 21.82 -18.86
N LEU A 371 -4.82 21.12 -18.80
CA LEU A 371 -4.30 20.50 -17.57
C LEU A 371 -3.87 21.56 -16.55
N ILE A 372 -3.22 22.63 -16.96
CA ILE A 372 -2.79 23.73 -16.08
C ILE A 372 -4.00 24.41 -15.44
N LYS A 373 -5.00 24.76 -16.23
CA LYS A 373 -6.24 25.39 -15.73
C LYS A 373 -7.06 24.44 -14.87
N GLY A 374 -6.99 23.15 -15.14
CA GLY A 374 -7.61 22.10 -14.33
C GLY A 374 -6.82 21.74 -13.08
N HIS A 375 -5.68 22.38 -12.80
CA HIS A 375 -4.78 22.11 -11.65
C HIS A 375 -4.36 20.63 -11.55
N LYS A 376 -4.11 19.97 -12.68
CA LYS A 376 -3.74 18.54 -12.73
C LYS A 376 -2.24 18.37 -12.60
N ASN A 377 -1.83 17.97 -11.39
CA ASN A 377 -0.40 17.82 -11.02
C ASN A 377 0.02 16.35 -10.82
N ASP A 378 -0.79 15.37 -11.25
CA ASP A 378 -0.44 13.98 -11.14
C ASP A 378 0.66 13.58 -12.13
N THR A 379 1.50 12.66 -11.73
CA THR A 379 2.66 12.21 -12.54
C THR A 379 2.28 11.63 -13.91
N CYS A 380 1.06 11.13 -14.08
CA CYS A 380 0.58 10.60 -15.37
C CYS A 380 0.48 11.68 -16.48
N PHE A 381 0.36 12.95 -16.09
CA PHE A 381 0.28 14.06 -17.03
C PHE A 381 1.65 14.64 -17.43
N HIS A 382 2.73 14.18 -16.80
CA HIS A 382 4.09 14.73 -17.00
C HIS A 382 4.51 14.74 -18.47
N LYS A 383 4.19 13.67 -19.22
CA LYS A 383 4.50 13.53 -20.65
C LYS A 383 4.06 14.73 -21.50
N TRP A 384 2.93 15.37 -21.13
CA TRP A 384 2.42 16.51 -21.90
C TRP A 384 3.23 17.76 -21.66
N PHE A 385 3.64 18.00 -20.42
CA PHE A 385 4.48 19.15 -20.08
C PHE A 385 5.90 18.97 -20.62
N GLU A 386 6.41 17.74 -20.66
CA GLU A 386 7.68 17.40 -21.31
C GLU A 386 7.63 17.74 -22.81
N LEU A 387 6.61 17.26 -23.53
CA LEU A 387 6.37 17.61 -24.93
C LEU A 387 6.19 19.12 -25.14
N GLY A 388 5.54 19.81 -24.20
CA GLY A 388 5.41 21.27 -24.22
C GLY A 388 6.74 22.00 -24.16
N ILE A 389 7.67 21.52 -23.35
CA ILE A 389 9.02 22.05 -23.23
C ILE A 389 9.84 21.74 -24.50
N GLU A 390 9.80 20.53 -25.02
CA GLU A 390 10.48 20.10 -26.24
C GLU A 390 10.05 20.95 -27.46
N ASN A 391 8.75 21.23 -27.56
CA ASN A 391 8.18 22.10 -28.59
C ASN A 391 8.37 23.58 -28.30
N LYS A 392 9.09 23.97 -27.22
CA LYS A 392 9.40 25.36 -26.82
C LYS A 392 8.15 26.23 -26.67
N LEU A 393 7.06 25.66 -26.18
CA LEU A 393 5.80 26.39 -25.98
C LEU A 393 5.96 27.45 -24.89
N ARG A 394 5.32 28.61 -25.08
CA ARG A 394 5.33 29.74 -24.13
C ARG A 394 3.98 29.82 -23.42
N LEU A 395 3.78 28.97 -22.42
CA LEU A 395 2.53 28.92 -21.64
C LEU A 395 2.81 29.30 -20.19
N THR A 396 1.96 30.15 -19.63
CA THR A 396 2.03 30.48 -18.20
C THR A 396 1.72 29.24 -17.38
N GLY A 397 2.57 28.91 -16.40
CA GLY A 397 2.42 27.72 -15.54
C GLY A 397 3.00 26.43 -16.11
N LEU A 398 3.58 26.44 -17.32
CA LEU A 398 4.14 25.24 -17.93
C LEU A 398 5.32 24.68 -17.13
N TYR A 399 6.26 25.53 -16.73
CA TYR A 399 7.45 25.12 -15.99
C TYR A 399 7.12 24.64 -14.56
N GLU A 400 6.17 25.31 -13.92
CA GLU A 400 5.64 24.89 -12.62
C GLU A 400 4.99 23.52 -12.72
N SER A 401 4.09 23.32 -13.69
CA SER A 401 3.40 22.05 -13.89
C SER A 401 4.35 20.92 -14.28
N TYR A 402 5.40 21.21 -15.06
CA TYR A 402 6.45 20.23 -15.35
C TYR A 402 7.11 19.71 -14.07
N LEU A 403 7.53 20.59 -13.16
CA LEU A 403 8.13 20.17 -11.89
C LEU A 403 7.11 19.54 -10.94
N LEU A 404 5.88 20.07 -10.88
CA LEU A 404 4.84 19.52 -10.02
C LEU A 404 4.46 18.08 -10.39
N THR A 405 4.46 17.75 -11.68
CA THR A 405 4.13 16.40 -12.20
C THR A 405 5.32 15.47 -12.28
N MET A 406 6.55 15.97 -12.15
CA MET A 406 7.76 15.15 -12.16
C MET A 406 7.78 14.16 -11.00
N ASN A 407 8.27 12.94 -11.23
CA ASN A 407 8.40 11.95 -10.18
C ASN A 407 9.52 12.29 -9.20
N ASP A 408 9.22 12.44 -7.93
CA ASP A 408 10.18 12.82 -6.89
C ASP A 408 11.27 11.75 -6.64
N ARG A 409 10.99 10.50 -7.03
CA ARG A 409 11.90 9.35 -6.82
C ARG A 409 12.81 9.04 -7.99
N GLN A 410 12.50 9.59 -9.16
CA GLN A 410 13.28 9.34 -10.37
C GLN A 410 14.04 10.62 -10.74
N ILE A 411 15.37 10.54 -10.71
CA ILE A 411 16.23 11.66 -11.11
C ILE A 411 16.26 11.69 -12.64
N SER A 412 15.32 12.44 -13.23
CA SER A 412 15.37 12.79 -14.64
C SER A 412 16.02 14.19 -14.77
N PRO A 413 16.90 14.42 -15.75
CA PRO A 413 17.53 15.72 -15.91
C PRO A 413 16.49 16.82 -16.16
N VAL A 414 16.48 17.86 -15.33
CA VAL A 414 15.61 19.02 -15.53
C VAL A 414 16.23 19.93 -16.59
N PRO A 415 15.51 20.34 -17.65
CA PRO A 415 15.99 21.22 -18.68
C PRO A 415 16.52 22.54 -18.12
N LYS A 416 17.63 23.03 -18.68
CA LYS A 416 18.30 24.27 -18.24
C LYS A 416 17.38 25.50 -18.21
N ILE A 417 16.44 25.59 -19.14
CA ILE A 417 15.47 26.69 -19.19
C ILE A 417 14.59 26.73 -17.92
N ILE A 418 14.20 25.60 -17.40
CA ILE A 418 13.43 25.47 -16.16
C ILE A 418 14.30 25.85 -14.96
N GLN A 419 15.53 25.33 -14.90
CA GLN A 419 16.48 25.69 -13.86
C GLN A 419 16.71 27.20 -13.81
N MET A 420 16.84 27.84 -14.94
CA MET A 420 17.04 29.32 -15.03
C MET A 420 15.76 30.06 -14.58
N TYR A 421 14.59 29.60 -14.95
CA TYR A 421 13.32 30.24 -14.60
C TYR A 421 13.14 30.35 -13.09
N PHE A 422 13.31 29.25 -12.34
CA PHE A 422 13.13 29.21 -10.88
C PHE A 422 14.27 29.90 -10.10
N SER A 423 15.29 30.41 -10.76
CA SER A 423 16.33 31.16 -10.06
C SER A 423 15.87 32.54 -9.54
N TYR A 424 14.72 33.06 -10.00
CA TYR A 424 14.20 34.36 -9.65
C TYR A 424 13.03 34.35 -8.66
N ASP A 425 12.12 33.37 -8.77
CA ASP A 425 10.99 33.22 -7.83
C ASP A 425 10.70 31.72 -7.60
N ASN A 426 10.23 31.38 -6.37
CA ASN A 426 10.25 30.02 -5.90
C ASN A 426 9.06 29.72 -4.97
N LYS A 427 7.91 29.39 -5.54
CA LYS A 427 6.69 29.01 -4.81
C LYS A 427 6.39 27.50 -4.88
N LEU A 428 7.38 26.69 -5.23
CA LEU A 428 7.21 25.25 -5.34
C LEU A 428 7.11 24.58 -3.95
N PRO A 429 6.37 23.48 -3.83
CA PRO A 429 6.41 22.63 -2.63
C PRO A 429 7.84 22.16 -2.34
N TYR A 430 8.18 22.00 -1.06
CA TYR A 430 9.56 21.67 -0.64
C TYR A 430 10.14 20.43 -1.34
N ARG A 431 9.34 19.39 -1.58
CA ARG A 431 9.78 18.17 -2.29
C ARG A 431 10.21 18.45 -3.71
N LYS A 432 9.47 19.31 -4.41
CA LYS A 432 9.78 19.69 -5.80
C LYS A 432 11.00 20.60 -5.88
N LEU A 433 11.18 21.46 -4.88
CA LEU A 433 12.40 22.23 -4.70
C LEU A 433 13.62 21.34 -4.46
N ALA A 434 13.48 20.31 -3.62
CA ALA A 434 14.53 19.33 -3.38
C ALA A 434 14.93 18.60 -4.67
N VAL A 435 13.97 18.21 -5.51
CA VAL A 435 14.24 17.60 -6.84
C VAL A 435 15.00 18.57 -7.74
N LEU A 436 14.56 19.82 -7.82
CA LEU A 436 15.24 20.84 -8.61
C LEU A 436 16.70 21.06 -8.14
N TYR A 437 16.90 21.21 -6.84
CA TYR A 437 18.23 21.44 -6.25
C TYR A 437 19.15 20.23 -6.41
N ASN A 438 18.63 19.00 -6.28
CA ASN A 438 19.41 17.79 -6.56
C ASN A 438 19.89 17.76 -8.02
N ASN A 439 19.03 18.13 -8.97
CA ASN A 439 19.42 18.26 -10.38
C ASN A 439 20.52 19.32 -10.60
N ILE A 440 20.44 20.45 -9.91
CA ILE A 440 21.45 21.51 -10.00
C ILE A 440 22.77 21.03 -9.39
N ILE A 441 22.75 20.30 -8.30
CA ILE A 441 23.96 19.73 -7.68
C ILE A 441 24.57 18.66 -8.58
N ALA A 442 23.76 17.79 -9.19
CA ALA A 442 24.24 16.78 -10.13
C ALA A 442 24.92 17.39 -11.37
N ALA A 443 24.50 18.59 -11.77
CA ALA A 443 25.09 19.36 -12.89
C ALA A 443 26.19 20.35 -12.47
N LYS A 444 26.64 20.35 -11.20
CA LYS A 444 27.57 21.38 -10.67
C LYS A 444 28.89 21.49 -11.43
N GLU A 445 29.39 20.42 -12.01
CA GLU A 445 30.63 20.40 -12.79
C GLU A 445 30.41 20.84 -14.23
N THR A 446 29.24 20.51 -14.80
CA THR A 446 28.93 20.85 -16.19
C THR A 446 28.36 22.27 -16.35
N GLU A 447 27.66 22.76 -15.33
CA GLU A 447 26.98 24.07 -15.31
C GLU A 447 27.28 24.85 -14.00
N PRO A 448 28.52 25.20 -13.72
CA PRO A 448 28.93 25.85 -12.47
C PRO A 448 28.27 27.21 -12.24
N GLU A 449 27.94 27.96 -13.30
CA GLU A 449 27.26 29.26 -13.17
C GLU A 449 25.86 29.14 -12.57
N VAL A 450 25.11 28.13 -12.98
CA VAL A 450 23.76 27.85 -12.44
C VAL A 450 23.88 27.48 -10.99
N TYR A 451 24.79 26.57 -10.65
CA TYR A 451 25.04 26.15 -9.28
C TYR A 451 25.40 27.30 -8.35
N HIS A 452 26.35 28.18 -8.77
CA HIS A 452 26.77 29.37 -8.00
C HIS A 452 25.60 30.33 -7.74
N LYS A 453 24.70 30.50 -8.71
CA LYS A 453 23.52 31.36 -8.57
C LYS A 453 22.55 30.83 -7.51
N TYR A 454 22.39 29.53 -7.43
CA TYR A 454 21.48 28.88 -6.49
C TYR A 454 22.07 28.64 -5.10
N ARG A 455 23.37 28.65 -4.92
CA ARG A 455 24.09 28.27 -3.70
C ARG A 455 23.51 28.88 -2.42
N LYS A 456 23.18 30.20 -2.44
CA LYS A 456 22.59 30.87 -1.28
C LYS A 456 21.16 30.42 -0.99
N ALA A 457 20.37 30.18 -2.03
CA ALA A 457 18.98 29.72 -1.88
C ALA A 457 18.93 28.26 -1.37
N MET A 458 19.78 27.40 -1.94
CA MET A 458 19.94 26.01 -1.51
C MET A 458 20.38 25.92 -0.04
N GLY A 459 21.35 26.74 0.38
CA GLY A 459 21.80 26.75 1.78
C GLY A 459 20.72 27.16 2.76
N ARG A 460 19.94 28.22 2.47
CA ARG A 460 18.80 28.63 3.32
C ARG A 460 17.73 27.56 3.35
N PHE A 461 17.32 27.04 2.21
CA PHE A 461 16.33 26.00 2.12
C PHE A 461 16.77 24.73 2.88
N ALA A 462 18.03 24.31 2.75
CA ALA A 462 18.55 23.16 3.47
C ALA A 462 18.49 23.38 4.99
N MET A 463 18.86 24.57 5.48
CA MET A 463 18.76 24.93 6.89
C MET A 463 17.32 24.82 7.40
N ASP A 464 16.36 25.36 6.67
CA ASP A 464 14.95 25.31 7.03
C ASP A 464 14.43 23.85 7.07
N GLN A 465 14.81 23.03 6.08
CA GLN A 465 14.36 21.65 6.03
C GLN A 465 15.02 20.77 7.11
N VAL A 466 16.28 21.00 7.46
CA VAL A 466 16.95 20.32 8.58
C VAL A 466 16.25 20.64 9.90
N GLN A 467 15.89 21.90 10.15
CA GLN A 467 15.16 22.29 11.37
C GLN A 467 13.79 21.63 11.45
N LEU A 468 13.12 21.40 10.33
CA LEU A 468 11.86 20.68 10.23
C LEU A 468 12.03 19.16 10.26
N ARG A 469 13.26 18.64 10.33
CA ARG A 469 13.59 17.20 10.32
C ARG A 469 13.10 16.46 9.08
N HIS A 470 13.02 17.14 7.97
CA HIS A 470 12.66 16.53 6.69
C HIS A 470 13.88 15.85 6.07
N ILE A 471 13.70 14.62 5.59
CA ILE A 471 14.70 13.91 4.81
C ILE A 471 14.04 12.98 3.80
N ASP A 472 14.60 12.98 2.60
CA ASP A 472 14.33 12.05 1.51
C ASP A 472 15.59 11.92 0.64
N ASP A 473 15.51 11.15 -0.45
CA ASP A 473 16.66 10.93 -1.34
C ASP A 473 17.23 12.23 -1.91
N ASN A 474 16.40 13.22 -2.23
CA ASN A 474 16.82 14.49 -2.81
C ASN A 474 17.41 15.44 -1.76
N LEU A 475 16.77 15.52 -0.60
CA LEU A 475 17.25 16.31 0.51
C LEU A 475 18.59 15.79 1.05
N ALA A 476 18.80 14.47 1.05
CA ALA A 476 20.06 13.88 1.47
C ALA A 476 21.24 14.39 0.64
N VAL A 477 21.10 14.43 -0.69
CA VAL A 477 22.13 14.98 -1.59
C VAL A 477 22.39 16.46 -1.32
N LEU A 478 21.34 17.23 -1.10
CA LEU A 478 21.45 18.66 -0.77
C LEU A 478 22.18 18.88 0.57
N TYR A 479 21.87 18.06 1.57
CA TYR A 479 22.51 18.14 2.88
C TYR A 479 23.99 17.76 2.83
N GLU A 480 24.35 16.72 2.08
CA GLU A 480 25.75 16.35 1.86
C GLU A 480 26.54 17.44 1.16
N ASP A 481 26.01 18.05 0.11
CA ASP A 481 26.64 19.19 -0.57
C ASP A 481 26.83 20.38 0.38
N MET A 482 25.84 20.66 1.24
CA MET A 482 25.95 21.72 2.25
C MET A 482 27.01 21.41 3.31
N LEU A 483 27.10 20.19 3.79
CA LEU A 483 28.10 19.75 4.77
C LEU A 483 29.52 19.79 4.18
N GLU A 484 29.69 19.41 2.92
CA GLU A 484 30.97 19.52 2.19
C GLU A 484 31.45 20.97 2.09
N LEU A 485 30.54 21.91 1.88
CA LEU A 485 30.84 23.34 1.85
C LEU A 485 31.12 23.94 3.23
N GLY A 486 30.97 23.16 4.29
CA GLY A 486 31.27 23.59 5.66
C GLY A 486 30.16 24.39 6.34
N PHE A 487 28.95 24.43 5.81
CA PHE A 487 27.78 25.09 6.43
C PHE A 487 27.21 24.23 7.57
N ILE A 488 27.87 24.21 8.72
CA ILE A 488 27.35 23.58 9.94
C ILE A 488 27.70 24.44 11.15
N ASN A 489 26.72 24.69 12.00
CA ASN A 489 26.86 25.31 13.31
C ASN A 489 26.25 24.39 14.39
N GLU A 490 26.27 24.81 15.64
CA GLU A 490 25.76 24.02 16.77
C GLU A 490 24.28 23.67 16.63
N ASP A 491 23.42 24.62 16.28
CA ASP A 491 21.99 24.41 16.10
C ASP A 491 21.68 23.41 14.97
N LEU A 492 22.39 23.54 13.85
CA LEU A 492 22.25 22.60 12.73
C LEU A 492 22.80 21.24 13.06
N SER A 493 23.93 21.13 13.75
CA SER A 493 24.48 19.86 14.21
C SER A 493 23.47 19.15 15.12
N ALA A 494 22.84 19.88 16.04
CA ALA A 494 21.83 19.34 16.91
C ALA A 494 20.60 18.81 16.15
N ALA A 495 20.14 19.51 15.11
CA ALA A 495 19.02 19.05 14.28
C ALA A 495 19.41 17.90 13.33
N PHE A 496 20.65 17.89 12.84
CA PHE A 496 21.17 16.80 12.01
C PHE A 496 21.23 15.46 12.73
N SER A 497 21.36 15.45 14.07
CA SER A 497 21.37 14.21 14.84
C SER A 497 20.15 13.32 14.56
N ASP A 498 18.99 13.93 14.31
CA ASP A 498 17.71 13.24 14.09
C ASP A 498 17.50 12.76 12.63
N ILE A 499 18.39 13.12 11.70
CA ILE A 499 18.19 12.80 10.26
C ILE A 499 19.38 12.11 9.59
N ILE A 500 20.61 12.34 10.07
CA ILE A 500 21.84 11.87 9.39
C ILE A 500 21.95 10.33 9.37
N TYR A 501 21.31 9.64 10.31
CA TYR A 501 21.27 8.18 10.38
C TYR A 501 20.07 7.56 9.68
N THR A 502 19.29 8.36 8.99
CA THR A 502 18.09 7.86 8.31
C THR A 502 18.43 6.92 7.18
N HIS A 503 17.71 5.80 7.15
CA HIS A 503 17.73 4.81 6.09
C HIS A 503 16.38 4.77 5.40
N LYS A 504 16.40 4.57 4.09
CA LYS A 504 15.24 4.30 3.28
C LYS A 504 15.00 2.81 3.20
N LEU A 505 13.83 2.39 3.62
CA LEU A 505 13.34 1.03 3.49
C LEU A 505 12.42 0.95 2.26
N ILE A 506 12.72 0.02 1.38
CA ILE A 506 11.87 -0.30 0.22
C ILE A 506 11.29 -1.70 0.45
N VAL A 507 9.98 -1.79 0.57
CA VAL A 507 9.25 -3.04 0.81
C VAL A 507 8.62 -3.50 -0.51
N PHE A 508 8.87 -4.73 -0.93
CA PHE A 508 8.34 -5.24 -2.20
C PHE A 508 6.91 -5.78 -2.08
N ASP A 509 6.38 -5.91 -0.87
CA ASP A 509 5.02 -6.36 -0.62
C ASP A 509 4.07 -5.17 -0.39
N LYS A 510 3.12 -4.99 -1.29
CA LYS A 510 2.14 -3.89 -1.25
C LYS A 510 1.14 -3.94 -0.09
N ARG A 511 1.04 -5.08 0.60
CA ARG A 511 0.12 -5.25 1.75
C ARG A 511 0.63 -4.59 3.02
N ILE A 512 1.94 -4.33 3.09
CA ILE A 512 2.58 -3.77 4.28
C ILE A 512 2.29 -2.28 4.37
N VAL A 513 1.74 -1.86 5.51
CA VAL A 513 1.36 -0.46 5.79
C VAL A 513 2.22 0.16 6.89
N ARG A 514 2.94 -0.67 7.68
CA ARG A 514 3.73 -0.19 8.81
C ARG A 514 4.98 -1.03 9.02
N ALA A 515 6.08 -0.40 9.42
CA ALA A 515 7.29 -1.06 9.87
C ALA A 515 7.60 -0.66 11.33
N ILE A 516 7.98 -1.63 12.15
CA ILE A 516 8.34 -1.45 13.55
C ILE A 516 9.79 -1.91 13.69
N ILE A 517 10.69 -0.99 14.04
CA ILE A 517 12.12 -1.20 14.07
C ILE A 517 12.58 -1.27 15.51
N TYR A 518 13.15 -2.40 15.89
CA TYR A 518 13.79 -2.62 17.20
C TYR A 518 15.29 -2.54 17.02
N GLN A 519 15.93 -1.73 17.85
CA GLN A 519 17.38 -1.62 17.95
C GLN A 519 17.80 -1.85 19.40
N ASN A 520 18.92 -2.53 19.61
CA ASN A 520 19.38 -2.88 20.97
C ASN A 520 19.74 -1.64 21.79
N GLU A 521 20.18 -0.59 21.14
CA GLU A 521 20.57 0.67 21.77
C GLU A 521 19.37 1.48 22.28
N MET A 522 18.22 1.36 21.65
CA MET A 522 17.04 2.17 21.92
C MET A 522 16.09 1.52 22.92
N LYS A 523 15.53 2.33 23.82
CA LYS A 523 14.52 1.89 24.79
C LYS A 523 13.19 1.52 24.11
N GLU A 524 12.75 2.33 23.17
CA GLU A 524 11.50 2.13 22.45
C GLU A 524 11.72 1.84 20.96
N PRO A 525 10.89 1.01 20.34
CA PRO A 525 10.98 0.77 18.91
C PRO A 525 10.50 1.99 18.12
N GLN A 526 11.08 2.21 16.95
CA GLN A 526 10.56 3.18 15.99
C GLN A 526 9.41 2.55 15.21
N ILE A 527 8.27 3.26 15.13
CA ILE A 527 7.09 2.83 14.39
C ILE A 527 6.89 3.81 13.23
N VAL A 528 7.06 3.35 12.01
CA VAL A 528 6.98 4.18 10.81
C VAL A 528 5.94 3.65 9.83
N PRO A 529 5.16 4.54 9.19
CA PRO A 529 4.25 4.14 8.14
C PRO A 529 5.02 3.77 6.86
N VAL A 530 4.54 2.76 6.15
CA VAL A 530 5.03 2.40 4.81
C VAL A 530 4.08 3.01 3.80
N THR A 531 4.54 4.05 3.09
CA THR A 531 3.76 4.75 2.06
C THR A 531 4.40 4.53 0.71
N ASP A 532 3.63 4.12 -0.28
CA ASP A 532 4.13 3.76 -1.62
C ASP A 532 5.34 2.80 -1.57
N GLN A 533 5.23 1.78 -0.72
CA GLN A 533 6.27 0.77 -0.51
C GLN A 533 7.59 1.31 0.08
N CYS A 534 7.62 2.54 0.60
CA CYS A 534 8.79 3.14 1.22
C CYS A 534 8.50 3.60 2.66
N ALA A 535 9.52 3.51 3.51
CA ALA A 535 9.55 4.09 4.85
C ALA A 535 10.93 4.66 5.15
N TYR A 536 11.00 5.60 6.08
CA TYR A 536 12.24 6.25 6.51
C TYR A 536 12.35 6.14 8.02
N PHE A 537 13.50 5.70 8.52
CA PHE A 537 13.78 5.57 9.94
C PHE A 537 15.27 5.63 10.23
N GLU A 538 15.62 5.93 11.46
CA GLU A 538 17.03 6.00 11.93
C GLU A 538 17.56 4.61 12.25
N LEU A 539 18.80 4.33 11.84
CA LEU A 539 19.49 3.09 12.12
C LEU A 539 20.94 3.37 12.54
N PHE A 540 21.29 3.00 13.76
CA PHE A 540 22.57 3.32 14.36
C PHE A 540 23.57 2.17 14.26
N SER A 541 23.09 0.92 14.31
CA SER A 541 23.92 -0.29 14.28
C SER A 541 23.37 -1.34 13.33
N ASN A 542 24.11 -2.44 13.18
CA ASN A 542 23.66 -3.61 12.42
C ASN A 542 22.83 -4.60 13.26
N ASP A 543 22.67 -4.31 14.57
CA ASP A 543 21.88 -5.14 15.48
C ASP A 543 20.45 -4.61 15.60
N TYR A 544 19.65 -4.91 14.59
CA TYR A 544 18.27 -4.47 14.50
C TYR A 544 17.34 -5.58 14.01
N VAL A 545 16.07 -5.43 14.34
CA VAL A 545 14.98 -6.30 13.86
C VAL A 545 13.85 -5.44 13.34
N ILE A 546 13.39 -5.73 12.10
CA ILE A 546 12.24 -5.05 11.50
C ILE A 546 11.04 -5.99 11.54
N LEU A 547 9.96 -5.54 12.14
CA LEU A 547 8.63 -6.16 12.07
C LEU A 547 7.79 -5.40 11.06
N PHE A 548 7.25 -6.11 10.10
CA PHE A 548 6.31 -5.58 9.12
C PHE A 548 4.88 -5.86 9.54
N GLU A 549 4.01 -4.88 9.43
CA GLU A 549 2.59 -5.00 9.78
C GLU A 549 1.73 -4.65 8.57
N ASP A 550 0.75 -5.52 8.25
CA ASP A 550 -0.21 -5.28 7.18
C ASP A 550 -1.44 -4.48 7.68
N SER A 551 -2.35 -4.13 6.76
CA SER A 551 -3.59 -3.40 7.07
C SER A 551 -4.55 -4.14 8.00
N ARG A 552 -4.35 -5.45 8.18
CA ARG A 552 -5.14 -6.31 9.08
C ARG A 552 -4.48 -6.48 10.45
N GLY A 553 -3.28 -5.92 10.67
CA GLY A 553 -2.53 -6.01 11.91
C GLY A 553 -1.68 -7.28 12.07
N TYR A 554 -1.55 -8.11 11.01
CA TYR A 554 -0.63 -9.24 11.03
C TYR A 554 0.81 -8.77 10.93
N ARG A 555 1.70 -9.46 11.66
CA ARG A 555 3.11 -9.09 11.77
C ARG A 555 4.04 -10.13 11.18
N TYR A 556 5.00 -9.67 10.39
CA TYR A 556 5.95 -10.49 9.65
C TYR A 556 7.38 -10.06 9.96
N VAL A 557 8.33 -11.01 10.03
CA VAL A 557 9.75 -10.73 10.27
C VAL A 557 10.62 -11.11 9.08
N LYS A 558 10.57 -12.38 8.66
CA LYS A 558 11.46 -12.92 7.62
C LYS A 558 10.80 -13.20 6.27
N SER A 559 9.48 -13.18 6.21
CA SER A 559 8.72 -13.52 5.01
C SER A 559 8.56 -12.36 4.02
N ILE A 560 8.93 -11.15 4.42
CA ILE A 560 8.82 -9.96 3.59
C ILE A 560 10.18 -9.63 2.99
N SER A 561 10.24 -9.54 1.67
CA SER A 561 11.42 -9.08 0.96
C SER A 561 11.49 -7.55 1.00
N TYR A 562 12.63 -7.03 1.39
CA TYR A 562 12.87 -5.60 1.46
C TYR A 562 14.31 -5.25 1.08
N ARG A 563 14.54 -4.00 0.74
CA ARG A 563 15.86 -3.40 0.53
C ARG A 563 16.02 -2.21 1.48
N LEU A 564 17.17 -2.14 2.12
CA LEU A 564 17.55 -1.02 2.97
C LEU A 564 18.64 -0.21 2.26
N GLN A 565 18.48 1.10 2.24
CA GLN A 565 19.41 2.02 1.64
C GLN A 565 19.75 3.14 2.64
N ARG A 566 21.03 3.36 2.88
CA ARG A 566 21.52 4.51 3.64
C ARG A 566 21.37 5.77 2.81
N LEU A 567 20.85 6.85 3.37
CA LEU A 567 20.64 8.10 2.65
C LEU A 567 21.86 9.00 2.68
N MET A 568 22.55 9.10 3.82
CA MET A 568 23.71 9.97 4.01
C MET A 568 24.90 9.18 4.60
N ASP A 569 26.11 9.60 4.30
CA ASP A 569 27.32 9.05 4.93
C ASP A 569 27.62 9.72 6.27
N ALA A 570 26.90 9.29 7.31
CA ALA A 570 27.03 9.83 8.65
C ALA A 570 28.47 9.73 9.21
N GLU A 571 29.22 8.69 8.86
CA GLU A 571 30.57 8.47 9.39
C GLU A 571 31.54 9.54 8.92
N LYS A 572 31.37 10.04 7.69
CA LYS A 572 32.18 11.13 7.11
C LYS A 572 32.10 12.45 7.91
N TYR A 573 30.96 12.69 8.55
CA TYR A 573 30.68 13.96 9.21
C TYR A 573 30.61 13.87 10.73
N LEU A 574 30.75 12.65 11.31
CA LEU A 574 30.53 12.37 12.73
C LEU A 574 31.44 13.22 13.63
N ASP A 575 32.77 13.26 13.39
CA ASP A 575 33.72 13.97 14.21
C ASP A 575 33.41 15.45 14.36
N ARG A 576 32.95 16.05 13.26
CA ARG A 576 32.57 17.45 13.25
C ARG A 576 31.23 17.69 13.95
N CYS A 577 30.24 16.81 13.74
CA CYS A 577 28.95 16.92 14.36
C CYS A 577 29.02 16.71 15.87
N ILE A 578 29.76 15.70 16.35
CA ILE A 578 29.93 15.42 17.80
C ILE A 578 30.71 16.51 18.50
N SER A 579 31.66 17.15 17.82
CA SER A 579 32.41 18.28 18.43
C SER A 579 31.54 19.50 18.71
N LEU A 580 30.48 19.72 17.88
CA LEU A 580 29.51 20.80 18.02
C LEU A 580 28.34 20.47 18.95
N SER A 581 27.92 19.20 19.01
CA SER A 581 26.76 18.76 19.78
C SER A 581 27.05 17.40 20.48
N PRO A 582 27.92 17.36 21.48
CA PRO A 582 28.41 16.13 22.09
C PRO A 582 27.38 15.40 22.95
N ASP A 583 26.28 16.05 23.32
CA ASP A 583 25.22 15.53 24.19
C ASP A 583 24.14 14.79 23.45
N ARG A 584 24.19 14.75 22.11
CA ARG A 584 23.17 14.08 21.28
C ARG A 584 23.32 12.56 21.32
N PRO A 585 22.26 11.82 21.73
CA PRO A 585 22.31 10.36 21.87
C PRO A 585 22.72 9.65 20.59
N GLN A 586 22.22 10.12 19.44
CA GLN A 586 22.47 9.52 18.13
C GLN A 586 23.97 9.56 17.76
N TYR A 587 24.64 10.68 18.03
CA TYR A 587 26.09 10.80 17.78
C TYR A 587 26.88 9.93 18.75
N ILE A 588 26.45 9.85 20.01
CA ILE A 588 27.07 9.02 21.02
C ILE A 588 27.04 7.54 20.65
N VAL A 589 25.86 7.02 20.19
CA VAL A 589 25.75 5.62 19.72
C VAL A 589 26.71 5.37 18.57
N SER A 590 26.72 6.26 17.59
CA SER A 590 27.56 6.09 16.40
C SER A 590 29.05 6.16 16.75
N HIS A 591 29.47 7.03 17.68
CA HIS A 591 30.85 7.10 18.15
C HIS A 591 31.27 5.79 18.82
N PHE A 592 30.44 5.24 19.71
CA PHE A 592 30.77 4.01 20.44
C PHE A 592 30.52 2.72 19.62
N LYS A 593 29.96 2.77 18.44
CA LYS A 593 29.83 1.62 17.55
C LYS A 593 31.17 0.97 17.20
N HIS A 594 32.20 1.77 17.07
CA HIS A 594 33.56 1.32 16.72
C HIS A 594 34.39 0.93 17.93
N VAL A 595 33.99 1.30 19.14
CA VAL A 595 34.67 0.94 20.39
C VAL A 595 34.27 -0.48 20.81
N ARG A 596 35.12 -1.45 20.51
CA ARG A 596 34.82 -2.88 20.76
C ARG A 596 35.14 -3.32 22.16
N ASP A 597 36.18 -2.77 22.77
CA ASP A 597 36.63 -3.14 24.13
C ASP A 597 36.93 -1.88 24.95
N TYR A 598 37.10 -2.04 26.26
CA TYR A 598 37.42 -0.97 27.17
C TYR A 598 38.83 -0.34 26.94
N SER A 599 39.71 -1.05 26.24
CA SER A 599 41.03 -0.53 25.84
C SER A 599 40.99 0.55 24.79
N ASP A 600 39.88 0.63 24.05
CA ASP A 600 39.70 1.58 22.95
C ASP A 600 39.17 2.94 23.43
N PHE A 601 38.84 3.07 24.74
CA PHE A 601 38.33 4.31 25.30
C PHE A 601 39.43 5.35 25.50
N THR A 602 39.05 6.62 25.41
CA THR A 602 39.87 7.76 25.70
C THR A 602 39.33 8.53 26.93
N LYS A 603 40.14 9.41 27.51
CA LYS A 603 39.69 10.28 28.60
C LYS A 603 38.53 11.21 28.20
N ASP A 604 38.49 11.63 26.94
CA ASP A 604 37.43 12.51 26.45
C ASP A 604 36.11 11.76 26.31
N ASP A 605 36.12 10.46 26.02
CA ASP A 605 34.94 9.62 25.98
C ASP A 605 34.18 9.56 27.30
N LEU A 606 34.89 9.74 28.45
CA LEU A 606 34.26 9.81 29.77
C LEU A 606 33.22 10.93 29.88
N LYS A 607 33.38 12.02 29.13
CA LYS A 607 32.43 13.14 29.13
C LYS A 607 31.13 12.78 28.43
N LEU A 608 31.20 11.88 27.44
CA LEU A 608 30.04 11.44 26.64
C LEU A 608 29.16 10.43 27.38
N PHE A 609 29.65 9.84 28.46
CA PHE A 609 28.90 8.81 29.19
C PHE A 609 27.83 9.38 30.11
N LYS A 610 28.02 10.56 30.68
CA LYS A 610 27.00 11.17 31.51
C LYS A 610 25.66 11.33 30.78
N PRO A 611 25.60 11.83 29.53
CA PRO A 611 24.38 11.84 28.71
C PRO A 611 23.77 10.46 28.52
N VAL A 612 24.54 9.38 28.34
CA VAL A 612 24.01 8.02 28.12
C VAL A 612 23.14 7.57 29.28
N PHE A 613 23.58 7.75 30.51
CA PHE A 613 22.87 7.24 31.71
C PHE A 613 21.60 8.02 32.03
N TYR A 614 21.59 9.32 31.79
CA TYR A 614 20.43 10.18 32.09
C TYR A 614 19.43 10.32 30.93
N SER A 615 19.79 9.87 29.74
CA SER A 615 18.89 9.90 28.60
C SER A 615 17.88 8.76 28.66
N GLU A 616 16.61 9.07 28.39
CA GLU A 616 15.55 8.06 28.19
C GLU A 616 15.62 7.37 26.83
N PHE A 617 16.45 7.85 25.92
CA PHE A 617 16.65 7.30 24.60
C PHE A 617 17.22 5.88 24.63
N PHE A 618 18.18 5.64 25.52
CA PHE A 618 18.91 4.37 25.58
C PHE A 618 18.16 3.29 26.34
N SER A 619 18.26 2.04 25.85
CA SER A 619 17.76 0.87 26.53
C SER A 619 18.60 0.58 27.80
N ASP A 620 17.95 -0.03 28.80
CA ASP A 620 18.63 -0.45 30.02
C ASP A 620 19.77 -1.44 29.72
N SER A 621 19.61 -2.29 28.71
CA SER A 621 20.62 -3.25 28.27
C SER A 621 21.87 -2.54 27.71
N TYR A 622 21.65 -1.53 26.88
CA TYR A 622 22.74 -0.74 26.32
C TYR A 622 23.49 0.04 27.41
N LYS A 623 22.73 0.71 28.29
CA LYS A 623 23.29 1.42 29.44
C LYS A 623 24.16 0.51 30.33
N ALA A 624 23.68 -0.71 30.58
CA ALA A 624 24.40 -1.67 31.40
C ALA A 624 25.70 -2.14 30.73
N VAL A 625 25.69 -2.45 29.44
CA VAL A 625 26.89 -2.85 28.67
C VAL A 625 27.91 -1.71 28.64
N MET A 626 27.46 -0.49 28.38
CA MET A 626 28.36 0.68 28.36
C MET A 626 28.89 0.99 29.74
N GLY A 627 28.08 0.92 30.80
CA GLY A 627 28.51 1.08 32.17
C GLY A 627 29.57 0.07 32.58
N TYR A 628 29.42 -1.19 32.21
CA TYR A 628 30.44 -2.22 32.46
C TYR A 628 31.76 -1.89 31.77
N ARG A 629 31.76 -1.47 30.53
CA ARG A 629 32.99 -1.10 29.79
C ARG A 629 33.69 0.10 30.41
N ILE A 630 32.92 1.13 30.77
CA ILE A 630 33.43 2.33 31.43
C ILE A 630 34.09 2.01 32.77
N LEU A 631 33.39 1.22 33.59
CA LEU A 631 33.91 0.87 34.92
C LEU A 631 35.23 0.11 34.82
N LYS A 632 35.36 -0.79 33.86
CA LYS A 632 36.63 -1.45 33.56
C LYS A 632 37.74 -0.44 33.19
N TYR A 633 37.42 0.49 32.30
CA TYR A 633 38.37 1.52 31.89
C TYR A 633 38.77 2.42 33.05
N CYS A 634 37.80 2.91 33.85
CA CYS A 634 38.06 3.75 35.02
C CYS A 634 38.93 3.04 36.08
N GLN A 635 38.70 1.73 36.27
CA GLN A 635 39.49 0.93 37.20
C GLN A 635 40.96 0.79 36.75
N LEU A 636 41.19 0.66 35.44
CA LEU A 636 42.56 0.54 34.90
C LEU A 636 43.35 1.85 34.94
N HIS A 637 42.66 2.99 34.97
CA HIS A 637 43.25 4.32 34.90
C HIS A 637 43.07 5.14 36.18
N ASP A 638 42.59 4.52 37.29
CA ASP A 638 42.40 5.14 38.62
C ASP A 638 41.46 6.40 38.59
N TYR A 639 40.39 6.37 37.75
CA TYR A 639 39.38 7.44 37.69
C TYR A 639 38.23 7.16 38.67
N GLU A 640 38.50 7.23 40.00
CA GLU A 640 37.54 6.86 41.05
C GLU A 640 36.26 7.72 41.08
N ASP A 641 36.31 8.98 40.71
CA ASP A 641 35.19 9.92 40.76
C ASP A 641 34.01 9.52 39.87
N TYR A 642 34.24 8.74 38.83
CA TYR A 642 33.23 8.28 37.90
C TYR A 642 32.60 6.94 38.30
N VAL A 643 33.26 6.13 39.09
CA VAL A 643 32.89 4.73 39.38
C VAL A 643 31.60 4.63 40.21
N ARG A 644 31.52 5.38 41.29
CA ARG A 644 30.45 5.25 42.29
C ARG A 644 29.07 5.68 41.77
N PRO A 645 28.90 6.83 41.07
CA PRO A 645 27.63 7.21 40.47
C PRO A 645 27.13 6.21 39.45
N PHE A 646 28.05 5.64 38.66
CA PHE A 646 27.67 4.64 37.65
C PHE A 646 27.18 3.32 38.25
N LEU A 647 27.88 2.81 39.27
CA LEU A 647 27.45 1.59 39.96
C LEU A 647 26.06 1.72 40.60
N GLN A 648 25.68 2.92 41.02
CA GLN A 648 24.35 3.18 41.58
C GLN A 648 23.26 3.17 40.53
N SER A 649 23.53 3.55 39.27
CA SER A 649 22.56 3.73 38.21
C SER A 649 22.37 2.51 37.29
N ILE A 650 23.28 1.53 37.31
CA ILE A 650 23.23 0.36 36.41
C ILE A 650 22.13 -0.60 36.82
N ASN A 651 21.36 -1.07 35.81
CA ASN A 651 20.42 -2.17 35.93
C ASN A 651 21.14 -3.51 35.63
N PHE A 652 21.13 -4.44 36.60
CA PHE A 652 21.82 -5.72 36.51
C PHE A 652 21.04 -6.79 35.72
N ASP A 653 19.72 -6.67 35.61
CA ASP A 653 18.85 -7.66 34.93
C ASP A 653 19.23 -7.92 33.47
N THR A 654 19.74 -6.90 32.82
CA THR A 654 20.05 -6.90 31.38
C THR A 654 21.45 -7.39 31.04
N LEU A 655 22.28 -7.65 32.07
CA LEU A 655 23.69 -8.04 31.91
C LEU A 655 23.91 -9.54 31.78
N GLN A 656 24.96 -9.93 31.06
CA GLN A 656 25.45 -11.30 31.03
C GLN A 656 26.10 -11.69 32.39
N LYS A 657 26.15 -13.00 32.67
CA LYS A 657 26.61 -13.56 33.93
C LYS A 657 28.00 -13.04 34.38
N ASP A 658 28.96 -13.00 33.45
CA ASP A 658 30.33 -12.56 33.73
C ASP A 658 30.40 -11.07 34.05
N ALA A 659 29.60 -10.26 33.36
CA ALA A 659 29.50 -8.83 33.63
C ALA A 659 28.86 -8.55 35.02
N ARG A 660 27.79 -9.28 35.36
CA ARG A 660 27.15 -9.20 36.68
C ARG A 660 28.13 -9.53 37.80
N LYS A 661 28.85 -10.64 37.67
CA LYS A 661 29.86 -11.07 38.61
C LYS A 661 30.90 -9.96 38.88
N TYR A 662 31.45 -9.40 37.82
CA TYR A 662 32.42 -8.32 37.92
C TYR A 662 31.85 -7.07 38.61
N LEU A 663 30.63 -6.66 38.24
CA LEU A 663 30.00 -5.45 38.78
C LEU A 663 29.55 -5.64 40.24
N ILE A 664 29.13 -6.82 40.65
CA ILE A 664 28.81 -7.11 42.05
C ILE A 664 30.08 -7.03 42.91
N ASP A 665 31.22 -7.56 42.46
CA ASP A 665 32.51 -7.40 43.13
C ASP A 665 32.95 -5.92 43.20
N MET A 666 32.68 -5.15 42.15
CA MET A 666 32.89 -3.71 42.12
C MET A 666 32.03 -2.95 43.13
N LEU A 667 30.78 -3.34 43.36
CA LEU A 667 29.91 -2.77 44.39
C LEU A 667 30.56 -2.95 45.80
N VAL A 668 31.06 -4.15 46.08
CA VAL A 668 31.74 -4.45 47.34
C VAL A 668 33.02 -3.60 47.50
N SER A 669 33.84 -3.54 46.45
CA SER A 669 35.10 -2.77 46.45
C SER A 669 34.86 -1.27 46.65
N ASN A 670 33.72 -0.73 46.12
CA ASN A 670 33.34 0.66 46.26
C ASN A 670 32.45 0.95 47.49
N ARG A 671 32.33 0.01 48.42
CA ARG A 671 31.58 0.14 49.67
C ARG A 671 30.07 0.39 49.49
N LEU A 672 29.49 -0.12 48.42
CA LEU A 672 28.05 -0.10 48.17
C LEU A 672 27.41 -1.44 48.61
N TYR A 673 27.56 -1.72 49.92
CA TYR A 673 27.30 -3.03 50.50
C TYR A 673 25.82 -3.44 50.44
N GLU A 674 24.89 -2.52 50.69
CA GLU A 674 23.45 -2.81 50.62
C GLU A 674 23.07 -3.30 49.21
N LYS A 675 23.40 -2.54 48.17
CA LYS A 675 23.13 -2.94 46.78
C LYS A 675 23.86 -4.23 46.41
N ALA A 676 25.10 -4.44 46.90
CA ALA A 676 25.83 -5.68 46.64
C ALA A 676 25.17 -6.89 47.30
N TYR A 677 24.58 -6.72 48.49
CA TYR A 677 23.87 -7.76 49.19
C TYR A 677 22.59 -8.15 48.48
N ASP A 678 21.77 -7.16 48.10
CA ASP A 678 20.54 -7.38 47.35
C ASP A 678 20.80 -8.10 45.99
N MET A 679 21.84 -7.66 45.27
CA MET A 679 22.22 -8.29 43.99
C MET A 679 22.77 -9.70 44.20
N ALA A 680 23.51 -9.96 45.26
CA ALA A 680 24.02 -11.31 45.58
C ALA A 680 22.89 -12.24 46.04
N MET A 681 21.87 -11.73 46.72
CA MET A 681 20.66 -12.46 47.09
C MET A 681 19.83 -12.81 45.87
N GLU A 682 19.69 -11.88 44.91
CA GLU A 682 18.89 -12.07 43.69
C GLU A 682 19.55 -13.01 42.67
N TYR A 683 20.86 -12.83 42.41
CA TYR A 683 21.59 -13.55 41.37
C TYR A 683 22.44 -14.73 41.86
N GLY A 684 22.53 -14.91 43.16
CA GLY A 684 23.23 -16.00 43.81
C GLY A 684 24.64 -15.67 44.30
N ILE A 685 25.07 -16.38 45.32
CA ILE A 685 26.36 -16.20 46.03
C ILE A 685 27.57 -16.48 45.15
N ASP A 686 27.41 -17.29 44.10
CA ASP A 686 28.48 -17.62 43.16
C ASP A 686 28.89 -16.44 42.27
N MET A 687 28.12 -15.34 42.32
CA MET A 687 28.46 -14.09 41.66
C MET A 687 29.56 -13.29 42.37
N LEU A 688 29.85 -13.60 43.61
CA LEU A 688 30.88 -12.93 44.41
C LEU A 688 32.24 -13.63 44.35
N ALA A 689 33.32 -12.88 44.24
CA ALA A 689 34.65 -13.38 44.43
C ALA A 689 34.89 -13.74 45.92
N ALA A 690 35.82 -14.66 46.19
CA ALA A 690 36.10 -15.14 47.55
C ALA A 690 36.40 -14.01 48.56
N ALA A 691 37.14 -13.00 48.16
CA ALA A 691 37.44 -11.84 49.00
C ALA A 691 36.20 -10.98 49.27
N SER A 692 35.36 -10.78 48.23
CA SER A 692 34.15 -9.97 48.33
C SER A 692 33.09 -10.63 49.21
N LYS A 693 33.04 -11.96 49.30
CA LYS A 693 32.14 -12.70 50.19
C LYS A 693 32.42 -12.36 51.66
N VAL A 694 33.71 -12.34 52.07
CA VAL A 694 34.12 -12.02 53.43
C VAL A 694 33.79 -10.57 53.81
N VAL A 695 34.17 -9.64 52.94
CA VAL A 695 33.93 -8.20 53.17
C VAL A 695 32.42 -7.90 53.22
N LEU A 696 31.62 -8.52 52.38
CA LEU A 696 30.17 -8.33 52.37
C LEU A 696 29.51 -8.92 53.61
N CYS A 697 29.95 -10.14 54.04
CA CYS A 697 29.55 -10.76 55.29
C CYS A 697 29.83 -9.89 56.52
N GLU A 698 31.07 -9.40 56.64
CA GLU A 698 31.46 -8.55 57.78
C GLU A 698 30.65 -7.27 57.88
N ASN A 699 30.39 -6.64 56.74
CA ASN A 699 29.62 -5.41 56.74
C ASN A 699 28.12 -5.66 56.99
N ALA A 700 27.54 -6.73 56.45
CA ALA A 700 26.18 -7.12 56.73
C ALA A 700 25.96 -7.44 58.22
N LEU A 701 26.90 -8.13 58.86
CA LEU A 701 26.85 -8.41 60.28
C LEU A 701 26.98 -7.15 61.17
N LYS A 702 27.70 -6.11 60.70
CA LYS A 702 27.79 -4.82 61.41
C LYS A 702 26.53 -3.98 61.35
N VAL A 703 25.72 -4.15 60.33
CA VAL A 703 24.50 -3.38 60.07
C VAL A 703 23.22 -4.05 60.57
N GLN A 704 23.31 -5.24 61.21
CA GLN A 704 22.22 -6.01 61.82
C GLN A 704 21.27 -6.71 60.83
N HIS A 705 21.71 -7.18 59.69
CA HIS A 705 20.98 -8.19 58.90
C HIS A 705 21.23 -9.59 59.43
N VAL A 706 20.65 -9.95 60.58
CA VAL A 706 21.13 -11.09 61.38
C VAL A 706 20.29 -12.36 61.20
N ASP A 707 19.07 -12.27 60.68
CA ASP A 707 18.11 -13.40 60.66
C ASP A 707 17.69 -13.86 59.26
N ASP A 708 18.58 -13.77 58.26
CA ASP A 708 18.28 -14.13 56.89
C ASP A 708 18.99 -15.44 56.51
N ASP A 709 18.27 -16.44 56.02
CA ASP A 709 18.83 -17.71 55.51
C ASP A 709 19.94 -17.48 54.48
N PHE A 710 19.84 -16.40 53.71
CA PHE A 710 20.85 -16.00 52.74
C PHE A 710 22.17 -15.60 53.42
N MET A 711 22.10 -14.92 54.56
CA MET A 711 23.28 -14.54 55.31
C MET A 711 24.05 -15.75 55.80
N VAL A 712 23.40 -16.78 56.30
CA VAL A 712 24.02 -18.04 56.71
C VAL A 712 24.71 -18.72 55.52
N GLN A 713 24.04 -18.76 54.35
CA GLN A 713 24.61 -19.34 53.13
C GLN A 713 25.82 -18.53 52.62
N LEU A 714 25.78 -17.22 52.69
CA LEU A 714 26.89 -16.34 52.33
C LEU A 714 28.08 -16.56 53.26
N ALA A 715 27.85 -16.63 54.57
CA ALA A 715 28.88 -16.84 55.58
C ALA A 715 29.56 -18.21 55.44
N ILE A 716 28.78 -19.31 55.23
CA ILE A 716 29.36 -20.65 55.03
C ILE A 716 30.11 -20.73 53.70
N SER A 717 29.62 -20.05 52.66
CA SER A 717 30.32 -19.96 51.36
C SER A 717 31.65 -19.22 51.51
N ALA A 718 31.71 -18.15 52.28
CA ALA A 718 32.95 -17.43 52.61
C ALA A 718 33.91 -18.35 53.38
N PHE A 719 33.46 -19.06 54.39
CA PHE A 719 34.24 -20.01 55.16
C PHE A 719 34.86 -21.12 54.28
N LYS A 720 34.07 -21.73 53.40
CA LYS A 720 34.55 -22.76 52.47
C LYS A 720 35.64 -22.30 51.51
N THR A 721 35.79 -21.01 51.27
CA THR A 721 36.88 -20.45 50.45
C THR A 721 38.22 -20.32 51.24
N GLY A 722 38.24 -20.63 52.54
CA GLY A 722 39.38 -20.51 53.40
C GLY A 722 39.68 -19.05 53.79
N LYS A 723 38.80 -18.11 53.52
CA LYS A 723 38.90 -16.69 53.92
C LYS A 723 37.71 -16.35 54.80
N TYR A 724 38.00 -15.99 56.02
CA TYR A 724 37.00 -15.61 57.03
C TYR A 724 37.61 -14.73 58.10
N SER A 725 36.76 -13.96 58.76
CA SER A 725 37.17 -13.14 59.93
C SER A 725 36.53 -13.72 61.20
N ASP A 726 37.00 -13.22 62.36
CA ASP A 726 36.49 -13.62 63.67
C ASP A 726 34.99 -13.39 63.81
N LEU A 727 34.44 -12.31 63.20
CA LEU A 727 33.01 -12.01 63.19
C LEU A 727 32.19 -13.05 62.39
N VAL A 728 32.65 -13.41 61.17
CA VAL A 728 32.02 -14.42 60.37
C VAL A 728 32.02 -15.79 60.99
N LEU A 729 33.19 -16.14 61.63
CA LEU A 729 33.34 -17.43 62.28
C LEU A 729 32.44 -17.54 63.52
N LYS A 730 32.37 -16.47 64.31
CA LYS A 730 31.46 -16.40 65.46
C LYS A 730 30.00 -16.54 65.05
N TYR A 731 29.59 -15.80 64.06
CA TYR A 731 28.24 -15.86 63.54
C TYR A 731 27.85 -17.27 63.02
N LEU A 732 28.76 -17.94 62.30
CA LEU A 732 28.53 -19.31 61.83
C LEU A 732 28.42 -20.32 62.98
N CYS A 733 29.26 -20.19 64.01
CA CYS A 733 29.19 -21.05 65.19
C CYS A 733 27.86 -20.91 65.93
N GLU A 734 27.21 -19.75 65.88
CA GLU A 734 25.98 -19.44 66.60
C GLU A 734 24.74 -19.78 65.76
N ASN A 735 24.78 -19.70 64.41
CA ASN A 735 23.59 -19.75 63.57
C ASN A 735 23.59 -20.88 62.51
N TYR A 736 24.73 -21.55 62.25
CA TYR A 736 24.80 -22.58 61.21
C TYR A 736 24.33 -23.93 61.71
N THR A 737 23.33 -24.52 61.03
CA THR A 737 22.72 -25.81 61.37
C THR A 737 22.92 -26.84 60.23
N GLY A 738 24.10 -26.89 59.63
CA GLY A 738 24.42 -27.78 58.52
C GLY A 738 25.01 -29.14 58.94
N PRO A 739 25.63 -29.87 57.96
CA PRO A 739 26.21 -31.19 58.19
C PRO A 739 27.26 -31.20 59.32
N THR A 740 27.30 -32.32 60.07
CA THR A 740 28.19 -32.47 61.24
C THR A 740 29.66 -32.25 60.92
N ASP A 741 30.12 -32.72 59.76
CA ASP A 741 31.53 -32.53 59.34
C ASP A 741 31.87 -31.05 59.12
N GLU A 742 30.94 -30.24 58.63
CA GLU A 742 31.13 -28.82 58.45
C GLU A 742 31.13 -28.08 59.81
N LEU A 743 30.28 -28.48 60.73
CA LEU A 743 30.23 -27.96 62.08
C LEU A 743 31.55 -28.24 62.87
N ILE A 744 32.11 -29.46 62.77
CA ILE A 744 33.37 -29.85 63.33
C ILE A 744 34.47 -28.94 62.78
N ASN A 745 34.52 -28.72 61.48
CA ASN A 745 35.51 -27.83 60.85
C ASN A 745 35.39 -26.37 61.30
N LEU A 746 34.15 -25.89 61.50
CA LEU A 746 33.89 -24.54 62.01
C LEU A 746 34.39 -24.41 63.46
N TRP A 747 34.14 -25.39 64.30
CA TRP A 747 34.61 -25.35 65.71
C TRP A 747 36.11 -25.50 65.87
N HIS A 748 36.75 -26.35 65.07
CA HIS A 748 38.22 -26.41 65.01
C HIS A 748 38.81 -25.09 64.56
N ALA A 749 38.22 -24.38 63.64
CA ALA A 749 38.65 -23.05 63.24
C ALA A 749 38.44 -22.04 64.40
N ALA A 750 37.27 -22.06 65.04
CA ALA A 750 36.95 -21.17 66.15
C ALA A 750 37.90 -21.39 67.36
N ASP A 751 38.27 -22.62 67.74
CA ASP A 751 39.19 -22.99 68.74
C ASP A 751 40.60 -22.47 68.40
N LYS A 752 41.08 -22.72 67.22
CA LYS A 752 42.40 -22.27 66.72
C LYS A 752 42.56 -20.78 66.77
N PHE A 753 41.49 -19.98 66.54
CA PHE A 753 41.54 -18.52 66.61
C PHE A 753 41.08 -17.95 67.97
N SER A 754 40.85 -18.81 68.95
CA SER A 754 40.48 -18.42 70.32
C SER A 754 39.23 -17.53 70.40
N ILE A 755 38.20 -17.81 69.57
CA ILE A 755 36.98 -17.06 69.57
C ILE A 755 36.11 -17.45 70.76
N SER A 756 35.70 -16.47 71.60
CA SER A 756 34.79 -16.71 72.71
C SER A 756 33.36 -17.04 72.23
N LEU A 757 32.95 -18.30 72.35
CA LEU A 757 31.62 -18.78 72.05
C LEU A 757 30.78 -18.88 73.33
N SER A 758 29.49 -18.69 73.22
CA SER A 758 28.53 -18.93 74.29
C SER A 758 28.49 -20.43 74.64
N LEU A 759 28.62 -20.78 75.96
CA LEU A 759 28.60 -22.20 76.44
C LEU A 759 27.35 -22.96 76.03
N ILE A 760 26.28 -22.31 75.68
CA ILE A 760 24.97 -22.95 75.23
C ILE A 760 25.15 -23.62 73.88
N HIS A 761 25.93 -23.08 72.98
CA HIS A 761 26.12 -23.61 71.61
C HIS A 761 27.15 -24.73 71.50
N ILE A 762 28.05 -24.88 72.49
CA ILE A 762 29.04 -25.96 72.59
C ILE A 762 28.41 -27.28 73.06
N SER A 763 27.26 -27.25 73.75
CA SER A 763 26.64 -28.44 74.37
C SER A 763 25.63 -29.15 73.43
N GLU A 764 25.11 -28.51 72.45
CA GLU A 764 24.09 -29.13 71.51
C GLU A 764 24.65 -30.22 70.56
N PRO A 765 25.80 -30.07 69.92
CA PRO A 765 26.35 -31.13 69.07
C PRO A 765 26.83 -32.37 69.75
N THR A 766 27.29 -32.25 70.98
CA THR A 766 27.67 -33.41 71.83
C THR A 766 26.43 -34.29 72.09
N ARG A 767 25.27 -33.70 72.22
CA ARG A 767 24.01 -34.47 72.39
C ARG A 767 23.49 -35.11 71.03
N GLN A 768 23.77 -34.49 69.91
CA GLN A 768 23.41 -35.10 68.62
C GLN A 768 24.39 -36.19 68.19
N ALA A 769 25.65 -36.14 68.53
CA ALA A 769 26.63 -37.19 68.29
C ALA A 769 26.44 -38.44 69.21
N GLU A 770 25.80 -38.28 70.37
CA GLU A 770 25.42 -39.40 71.25
C GLU A 770 24.14 -40.14 70.79
N ILE A 771 23.34 -39.56 69.85
CA ILE A 771 22.07 -40.14 69.35
C ILE A 771 22.23 -40.75 67.93
N SER A 772 23.33 -40.55 67.24
CA SER A 772 23.69 -41.19 65.98
C SER A 772 24.81 -42.23 66.16
#